data_9b1cd81a9bf0f29aa6b9d6281caaddf8
#
_entry.id   9b1cd81a9bf0f29aa6b9d6281caaddf8
#
_cell.length_a   1.000
_cell.length_b   1.000
_cell.length_c   1.000
_cell.angle_alpha   90.00
_cell.angle_beta   90.00
_cell.angle_gamma   90.00
#
_symmetry.space_group_name_H-M   'P 1'
#
loop_
_entity.id
_entity.type
_entity.pdbx_description
1 polymer ?
#
loop_
_entity_poly.entity_id
_entity_poly.type
_entity_poly.pdbx_seq_one_letter_code
_entity_poly.pdbx_strand_id
1 'polypeptide(L)'
;MKAFGKILGLVLLGLLLIIVALGFALTHLFDPNDYKDEIRQIARDKAHIELTLNGDIGWSLFPWLGLELHEASVATLTTPTQPFADLQMLGLSVRVLPLLRREVQMSDVRVEGLNLRLNRDKQGHGNWEDIGKNAPVASTETTAPASAPAEPAAEPKPEKPPQPIRLDIDSLTINNARVEYNDEQTGKQFSAESIQLSSGAIHDGASIPVKLTAFFGSNQPVMRVKTELNGNLRIQRALKRYQFEDMRLSGEATGEPLQGKTVTFSTQGQLLVDLAANVAEWTNLKLSANQLRALGELKVNDLDKTPQLSGALSIAQFDLAKFLDSVGQPLPPMAEGSLSKVELVSRLSGTPTRVALDDLNLKVDGSTFTGRIAVDDFAKQSLRVQLKGDTFNADNYLPAKSEAAKGASAARQAEVQNSEAGAMAAGGTTPLPDAPTKAAWSTDKLLPLTRLRTLDVDADLAFGQLTLSKLPIQNAVLKATGIDGQLKLNTLSGGLYNGTFQANGSLDVRQDIPLLALQSQIKQVPVERILQAQGQTPPVKGQITLDSNLSGRGNSQKALIDSLNGTASFVINNGMLLNANLEQQLCTGIALLNRKTLSSTPQGKDTPFQELRGNLTFRNGVASNPDLKVRIPGLTVNGNGDIDLRVLGMDYRVGILVEGDQRAVPDPACQVGSNFQGIEVPLRCRGPLELGAKACRLDKDGLGQVAIKAAGNKLSDKLEEKLDKVNPQLKDALKGLFKR
;
A
#
# COMPACT_ATOMS: atom_id res chain seq x y z
N MET A 1 29.57 -82.44 0.00
CA MET A 1 28.96 -81.16 0.36
C MET A 1 28.61 -81.01 1.85
N LYS A 2 28.19 -82.00 2.60
CA LYS A 2 27.87 -81.87 4.04
C LYS A 2 29.06 -81.62 4.98
N ALA A 3 30.28 -82.05 4.59
CA ALA A 3 31.49 -81.81 5.39
C ALA A 3 32.00 -80.39 5.23
N PHE A 4 31.95 -79.82 4.02
CA PHE A 4 32.36 -78.47 3.75
C PHE A 4 31.52 -77.36 4.47
N GLY A 5 30.21 -77.60 4.59
CA GLY A 5 29.31 -76.69 5.34
C GLY A 5 29.59 -76.71 6.85
N LYS A 6 30.00 -77.86 7.41
CA LYS A 6 30.38 -77.95 8.84
C LYS A 6 31.71 -77.26 9.12
N ILE A 7 32.69 -77.37 8.23
CA ILE A 7 33.99 -76.69 8.38
C ILE A 7 33.83 -75.18 8.22
N LEU A 8 33.03 -74.75 7.23
CA LEU A 8 32.74 -73.30 7.04
C LEU A 8 31.98 -72.70 8.26
N GLY A 9 30.99 -73.53 8.81
CA GLY A 9 30.28 -73.12 10.01
C GLY A 9 31.17 -72.99 11.25
N LEU A 10 32.11 -73.91 11.42
CA LEU A 10 33.11 -73.84 12.52
C LEU A 10 34.11 -72.70 12.36
N VAL A 11 34.54 -72.41 11.13
CA VAL A 11 35.42 -71.20 10.84
C VAL A 11 34.65 -69.91 11.09
N LEU A 12 33.40 -69.78 10.68
CA LEU A 12 32.57 -68.61 10.96
C LEU A 12 32.29 -68.48 12.46
N LEU A 13 32.03 -69.54 13.16
CA LEU A 13 31.85 -69.53 14.63
C LEU A 13 33.14 -69.16 15.35
N GLY A 14 34.28 -69.72 14.91
CA GLY A 14 35.62 -69.35 15.43
C GLY A 14 35.93 -67.86 15.21
N LEU A 15 35.63 -67.34 14.01
CA LEU A 15 35.81 -65.91 13.69
C LEU A 15 34.88 -65.02 14.54
N LEU A 16 33.64 -65.43 14.73
CA LEU A 16 32.71 -64.72 15.59
C LEU A 16 33.15 -64.69 17.04
N LEU A 17 33.67 -65.81 17.58
CA LEU A 17 34.21 -65.91 18.93
C LEU A 17 35.49 -65.04 19.10
N ILE A 18 36.35 -64.99 18.08
CA ILE A 18 37.52 -64.08 18.08
C ILE A 18 37.09 -62.61 18.10
N ILE A 19 36.09 -62.25 17.30
CA ILE A 19 35.55 -60.87 17.28
C ILE A 19 34.92 -60.50 18.62
N VAL A 20 34.15 -61.41 19.22
CA VAL A 20 33.56 -61.19 20.56
C VAL A 20 34.62 -61.13 21.63
N ALA A 21 35.64 -61.99 21.60
CA ALA A 21 36.75 -61.95 22.54
C ALA A 21 37.62 -60.71 22.40
N LEU A 22 37.86 -60.25 21.17
CA LEU A 22 38.58 -59.00 20.88
C LEU A 22 37.76 -57.78 21.35
N GLY A 23 36.45 -57.78 21.12
CA GLY A 23 35.55 -56.73 21.63
C GLY A 23 35.53 -56.70 23.16
N PHE A 24 35.46 -57.85 23.80
CA PHE A 24 35.50 -57.99 25.25
C PHE A 24 36.86 -57.56 25.82
N ALA A 25 37.97 -57.93 25.18
CA ALA A 25 39.31 -57.53 25.58
C ALA A 25 39.50 -56.00 25.43
N LEU A 26 39.04 -55.39 24.33
CA LEU A 26 39.09 -53.95 24.12
C LEU A 26 38.34 -53.19 25.22
N THR A 27 37.14 -53.63 25.59
CA THR A 27 36.31 -52.93 26.61
C THR A 27 36.79 -53.12 28.05
N HIS A 28 37.52 -54.19 28.34
CA HIS A 28 38.02 -54.50 29.68
C HIS A 28 39.51 -54.14 29.93
N LEU A 29 40.29 -54.02 28.84
CA LEU A 29 41.70 -53.69 28.92
C LEU A 29 42.02 -52.23 28.60
N PHE A 30 41.03 -51.53 28.01
CA PHE A 30 41.20 -50.15 27.59
C PHE A 30 39.99 -49.31 28.03
N ASP A 31 40.16 -48.57 29.13
CA ASP A 31 39.13 -47.61 29.58
C ASP A 31 39.33 -46.25 28.90
N PRO A 32 38.38 -45.78 28.05
CA PRO A 32 38.50 -44.48 27.41
C PRO A 32 38.49 -43.33 28.42
N ASN A 33 38.01 -43.52 29.64
CA ASN A 33 37.98 -42.52 30.68
C ASN A 33 39.39 -42.12 31.17
N ASP A 34 40.34 -43.05 31.04
CA ASP A 34 41.76 -42.78 31.40
C ASP A 34 42.40 -41.71 30.50
N TYR A 35 41.81 -41.43 29.33
CA TYR A 35 42.29 -40.45 28.32
C TYR A 35 41.53 -39.13 28.35
N LYS A 36 40.66 -38.89 29.33
CA LYS A 36 39.90 -37.63 29.44
C LYS A 36 40.81 -36.40 29.46
N ASP A 37 41.93 -36.46 30.18
CA ASP A 37 42.83 -35.33 30.32
C ASP A 37 43.60 -35.06 29.02
N GLU A 38 44.04 -36.13 28.31
CA GLU A 38 44.65 -36.00 27.00
C GLU A 38 43.70 -35.41 25.96
N ILE A 39 42.42 -35.85 25.97
CA ILE A 39 41.39 -35.29 25.09
C ILE A 39 41.15 -33.81 25.37
N ARG A 40 41.10 -33.40 26.65
CA ARG A 40 41.01 -32.01 27.06
C ARG A 40 42.22 -31.19 26.61
N GLN A 41 43.42 -31.76 26.77
CA GLN A 41 44.65 -31.10 26.36
C GLN A 41 44.70 -30.92 24.83
N ILE A 42 44.34 -31.94 24.05
CA ILE A 42 44.27 -31.86 22.59
C ILE A 42 43.25 -30.81 22.15
N ALA A 43 42.09 -30.75 22.80
CA ALA A 43 41.07 -29.73 22.53
C ALA A 43 41.62 -28.32 22.80
N ARG A 44 42.33 -28.13 23.89
CA ARG A 44 42.99 -26.87 24.26
C ARG A 44 44.09 -26.49 23.27
N ASP A 45 45.01 -27.44 22.94
CA ASP A 45 46.21 -27.18 22.13
C ASP A 45 45.89 -27.05 20.63
N LYS A 46 44.90 -27.81 20.11
CA LYS A 46 44.59 -27.89 18.67
C LYS A 46 43.37 -27.08 18.27
N ALA A 47 42.34 -27.03 19.11
CA ALA A 47 41.12 -26.30 18.83
C ALA A 47 40.97 -24.97 19.59
N HIS A 48 41.90 -24.69 20.53
CA HIS A 48 41.90 -23.52 21.41
C HIS A 48 40.55 -23.34 22.14
N ILE A 49 39.99 -24.46 22.65
CA ILE A 49 38.75 -24.50 23.42
C ILE A 49 38.99 -25.17 24.77
N GLU A 50 38.22 -24.78 25.79
CA GLU A 50 38.13 -25.45 27.05
C GLU A 50 37.01 -26.50 26.98
N LEU A 51 37.41 -27.78 26.96
CA LEU A 51 36.50 -28.91 26.94
C LEU A 51 36.37 -29.49 28.36
N THR A 52 35.15 -29.53 28.86
CA THR A 52 34.79 -30.19 30.12
C THR A 52 34.03 -31.48 29.84
N LEU A 53 34.49 -32.60 30.37
CA LEU A 53 33.87 -33.93 30.23
C LEU A 53 33.36 -34.36 31.60
N ASN A 54 32.10 -34.09 31.89
CA ASN A 54 31.49 -34.41 33.18
C ASN A 54 30.97 -35.85 33.25
N GLY A 55 30.48 -36.35 32.11
CA GLY A 55 30.02 -37.74 32.01
C GLY A 55 31.13 -38.74 31.58
N ASP A 56 30.79 -40.00 31.52
CA ASP A 56 31.72 -41.05 31.12
C ASP A 56 31.90 -41.11 29.60
N ILE A 57 33.09 -41.58 29.19
CA ILE A 57 33.33 -41.96 27.80
C ILE A 57 33.06 -43.45 27.68
N GLY A 58 32.03 -43.80 26.95
CA GLY A 58 31.61 -45.18 26.72
C GLY A 58 32.11 -45.73 25.40
N TRP A 59 32.17 -47.09 25.29
CA TRP A 59 32.36 -47.78 24.04
C TRP A 59 31.01 -48.05 23.37
N SER A 60 30.90 -47.73 22.08
CA SER A 60 29.81 -48.20 21.20
C SER A 60 30.36 -49.35 20.36
N LEU A 61 29.89 -50.58 20.58
CA LEU A 61 30.46 -51.77 19.94
C LEU A 61 29.64 -52.31 18.77
N PHE A 62 28.39 -52.00 18.69
CA PHE A 62 27.49 -52.52 17.65
C PHE A 62 26.46 -51.46 17.21
N PRO A 63 26.21 -51.29 15.93
CA PRO A 63 26.82 -52.00 14.78
C PRO A 63 28.23 -51.54 14.38
N TRP A 64 28.71 -50.44 14.97
CA TRP A 64 30.01 -49.81 14.66
C TRP A 64 30.88 -49.68 15.90
N LEU A 65 32.18 -49.81 15.75
CA LEU A 65 33.10 -49.48 16.81
C LEU A 65 33.19 -47.95 16.98
N GLY A 66 32.86 -47.44 18.15
CA GLY A 66 32.82 -46.00 18.41
C GLY A 66 33.06 -45.61 19.85
N LEU A 67 33.09 -44.30 20.06
CA LEU A 67 33.15 -43.68 21.39
C LEU A 67 31.91 -42.81 21.57
N GLU A 68 31.32 -42.87 22.75
CA GLU A 68 30.20 -42.03 23.18
C GLU A 68 30.66 -41.15 24.33
N LEU A 69 30.74 -39.84 24.10
CA LEU A 69 31.05 -38.83 25.11
C LEU A 69 29.73 -38.36 25.69
N HIS A 70 29.59 -38.48 27.00
CA HIS A 70 28.39 -38.01 27.71
C HIS A 70 28.70 -36.72 28.47
N GLU A 71 27.69 -35.86 28.57
CA GLU A 71 27.70 -34.59 29.36
C GLU A 71 28.96 -33.75 29.14
N ALA A 72 29.24 -33.41 27.88
CA ALA A 72 30.35 -32.55 27.54
C ALA A 72 29.91 -31.08 27.40
N SER A 73 30.77 -30.17 27.83
CA SER A 73 30.59 -28.74 27.62
C SER A 73 31.86 -28.10 27.05
N VAL A 74 31.63 -27.05 26.24
CA VAL A 74 32.65 -26.32 25.52
C VAL A 74 32.58 -24.84 25.88
N ALA A 75 33.75 -24.29 26.31
CA ALA A 75 33.94 -22.87 26.57
C ALA A 75 35.10 -22.33 25.74
N THR A 76 35.21 -21.02 25.59
CA THR A 76 36.42 -20.39 25.03
C THR A 76 37.50 -20.31 26.07
N LEU A 77 38.76 -20.23 25.66
CA LEU A 77 39.88 -20.01 26.58
C LEU A 77 39.86 -18.64 27.26
N THR A 78 39.12 -17.69 26.69
CA THR A 78 38.92 -16.34 27.26
C THR A 78 37.87 -16.33 28.38
N THR A 79 36.85 -17.23 28.32
CA THR A 79 35.79 -17.37 29.32
C THR A 79 35.56 -18.82 29.70
N PRO A 80 36.50 -19.49 30.34
CA PRO A 80 36.47 -20.94 30.58
C PRO A 80 35.35 -21.39 31.53
N THR A 81 34.81 -20.47 32.32
CA THR A 81 33.72 -20.75 33.28
C THR A 81 32.34 -20.56 32.70
N GLN A 82 32.21 -20.05 31.46
CA GLN A 82 30.93 -19.81 30.77
C GLN A 82 30.87 -20.61 29.48
N PRO A 83 30.38 -21.85 29.52
CA PRO A 83 30.27 -22.67 28.33
C PRO A 83 29.24 -22.06 27.35
N PHE A 84 29.66 -21.91 26.11
CA PHE A 84 28.75 -21.49 25.03
C PHE A 84 28.02 -22.67 24.38
N ALA A 85 28.52 -23.90 24.55
CA ALA A 85 27.89 -25.12 24.08
C ALA A 85 27.94 -26.21 25.16
N ASP A 86 26.87 -26.94 25.29
CA ASP A 86 26.78 -28.18 26.05
C ASP A 86 26.01 -29.23 25.26
N LEU A 87 26.33 -30.49 25.47
CA LEU A 87 25.66 -31.61 24.81
C LEU A 87 25.49 -32.78 25.77
N GLN A 88 24.43 -33.54 25.59
CA GLN A 88 24.14 -34.70 26.39
C GLN A 88 24.97 -35.93 25.94
N MET A 89 25.06 -36.12 24.61
CA MET A 89 25.83 -37.22 24.05
C MET A 89 26.39 -36.83 22.68
N LEU A 90 27.67 -37.18 22.45
CA LEU A 90 28.33 -37.17 21.15
C LEU A 90 28.85 -38.58 20.86
N GLY A 91 28.19 -39.27 19.92
CA GLY A 91 28.65 -40.57 19.42
C GLY A 91 29.47 -40.42 18.16
N LEU A 92 30.69 -40.95 18.19
CA LEU A 92 31.62 -40.96 17.06
C LEU A 92 31.97 -42.41 16.74
N SER A 93 31.57 -42.93 15.59
CA SER A 93 31.88 -44.25 15.15
C SER A 93 32.87 -44.27 14.00
N VAL A 94 33.73 -45.27 13.97
CA VAL A 94 34.78 -45.45 12.96
C VAL A 94 34.67 -46.79 12.27
N ARG A 95 35.08 -46.87 11.02
CA ARG A 95 35.13 -48.13 10.26
C ARG A 95 36.32 -48.94 10.69
N VAL A 96 36.13 -50.21 11.09
CA VAL A 96 37.16 -51.11 11.61
C VAL A 96 38.17 -51.50 10.51
N LEU A 97 37.73 -51.79 9.28
CA LEU A 97 38.63 -52.23 8.20
C LEU A 97 39.65 -51.16 7.75
N PRO A 98 39.26 -49.89 7.54
CA PRO A 98 40.22 -48.80 7.30
C PRO A 98 41.17 -48.58 8.47
N LEU A 99 40.69 -48.69 9.70
CA LEU A 99 41.52 -48.51 10.90
C LEU A 99 42.67 -49.54 10.95
N LEU A 100 42.46 -50.78 10.51
CA LEU A 100 43.53 -51.77 10.38
C LEU A 100 44.62 -51.36 9.37
N ARG A 101 44.28 -50.46 8.43
CA ARG A 101 45.22 -49.88 7.46
C ARG A 101 45.80 -48.53 7.93
N ARG A 102 45.53 -48.12 9.17
CA ARG A 102 45.90 -46.82 9.76
C ARG A 102 45.19 -45.63 9.10
N GLU A 103 44.03 -45.85 8.51
CA GLU A 103 43.14 -44.83 7.97
C GLU A 103 41.95 -44.61 8.92
N VAL A 104 41.77 -43.42 9.45
CA VAL A 104 40.60 -43.08 10.27
C VAL A 104 39.47 -42.62 9.34
N GLN A 105 38.47 -43.47 9.17
CA GLN A 105 37.25 -43.12 8.43
C GLN A 105 36.07 -43.13 9.42
N MET A 106 35.42 -41.97 9.56
CA MET A 106 34.25 -41.85 10.42
C MET A 106 33.03 -42.51 9.72
N SER A 107 32.30 -43.32 10.43
CA SER A 107 31.09 -43.94 9.87
C SER A 107 29.83 -43.19 10.29
N ASP A 108 29.60 -43.02 11.56
CA ASP A 108 28.37 -42.49 12.10
C ASP A 108 28.67 -41.39 13.13
N VAL A 109 28.02 -40.26 12.99
CA VAL A 109 28.13 -39.14 13.93
C VAL A 109 26.74 -38.88 14.50
N ARG A 110 26.59 -39.04 15.83
CA ARG A 110 25.34 -38.76 16.55
C ARG A 110 25.56 -37.68 17.60
N VAL A 111 24.66 -36.72 17.60
CA VAL A 111 24.66 -35.64 18.57
C VAL A 111 23.29 -35.57 19.22
N GLU A 112 23.25 -35.69 20.54
CA GLU A 112 22.00 -35.63 21.30
C GLU A 112 22.05 -34.49 22.33
N GLY A 113 20.96 -33.71 22.38
CA GLY A 113 20.76 -32.65 23.35
C GLY A 113 21.82 -31.53 23.29
N LEU A 114 22.31 -31.22 22.09
CA LEU A 114 23.19 -30.07 21.89
C LEU A 114 22.43 -28.78 22.23
N ASN A 115 23.00 -28.00 23.15
CA ASN A 115 22.49 -26.67 23.48
C ASN A 115 23.60 -25.63 23.22
N LEU A 116 23.38 -24.77 22.23
CA LEU A 116 24.32 -23.76 21.78
C LEU A 116 23.79 -22.37 22.16
N ARG A 117 24.55 -21.64 22.99
CA ARG A 117 24.22 -20.31 23.49
C ARG A 117 25.18 -19.28 22.89
N LEU A 118 24.71 -18.58 21.88
CA LEU A 118 25.45 -17.53 21.19
C LEU A 118 25.02 -16.18 21.75
N ASN A 119 25.93 -15.48 22.41
CA ASN A 119 25.66 -14.17 22.98
C ASN A 119 26.56 -13.12 22.34
N ARG A 120 25.96 -12.04 21.85
CA ARG A 120 26.63 -10.86 21.36
C ARG A 120 26.49 -9.76 22.40
N ASP A 121 27.60 -9.26 22.91
CA ASP A 121 27.63 -8.25 23.95
C ASP A 121 27.26 -6.85 23.44
N LYS A 122 27.18 -5.87 24.35
CA LYS A 122 26.87 -4.46 24.01
C LYS A 122 27.93 -3.80 23.14
N GLN A 123 29.14 -4.33 23.09
CA GLN A 123 30.25 -3.87 22.28
C GLN A 123 30.22 -4.49 20.87
N GLY A 124 29.33 -5.46 20.65
CA GLY A 124 29.18 -6.16 19.38
C GLY A 124 30.06 -7.38 19.22
N HIS A 125 30.77 -7.84 20.28
CA HIS A 125 31.59 -9.00 20.28
C HIS A 125 30.79 -10.26 20.61
N GLY A 126 30.92 -11.30 19.78
CA GLY A 126 30.23 -12.58 19.98
C GLY A 126 31.09 -13.55 20.80
N ASN A 127 30.47 -14.28 21.75
CA ASN A 127 31.17 -15.28 22.58
C ASN A 127 31.76 -16.45 21.78
N TRP A 128 31.43 -16.57 20.50
CA TRP A 128 32.01 -17.56 19.57
C TRP A 128 33.22 -17.02 18.78
N GLU A 129 33.48 -15.72 18.79
CA GLU A 129 34.54 -15.11 17.99
C GLU A 129 35.95 -15.41 18.55
N ASP A 130 36.01 -15.84 19.80
CA ASP A 130 37.25 -16.25 20.48
C ASP A 130 37.59 -17.74 20.30
N ILE A 131 36.76 -18.50 19.61
CA ILE A 131 37.03 -19.90 19.25
C ILE A 131 38.29 -19.92 18.36
N GLY A 132 39.30 -20.69 18.75
CA GLY A 132 40.56 -20.78 18.01
C GLY A 132 41.57 -19.68 18.33
N LYS A 133 41.24 -18.71 19.20
CA LYS A 133 42.18 -17.70 19.68
C LYS A 133 42.88 -18.17 20.97
N ASN A 134 44.17 -17.88 21.11
CA ASN A 134 44.90 -18.13 22.35
C ASN A 134 44.38 -17.22 23.49
N ALA A 135 44.40 -17.71 24.71
CA ALA A 135 44.06 -16.89 25.87
C ALA A 135 44.98 -15.64 25.91
N PRO A 136 44.49 -14.47 26.29
CA PRO A 136 45.30 -13.29 26.42
C PRO A 136 46.38 -13.56 27.46
N VAL A 137 47.65 -13.53 27.04
CA VAL A 137 48.79 -13.61 27.94
C VAL A 137 48.75 -12.34 28.78
N ALA A 138 48.55 -12.46 30.09
CA ALA A 138 48.66 -11.35 31.00
C ALA A 138 50.09 -10.81 30.85
N SER A 139 50.24 -9.62 30.29
CA SER A 139 51.51 -8.94 30.12
C SER A 139 52.03 -8.56 31.51
N THR A 140 52.81 -9.44 32.13
CA THR A 140 53.73 -9.05 33.20
C THR A 140 54.85 -8.30 32.52
N GLU A 141 54.88 -6.99 32.64
CA GLU A 141 56.05 -6.19 32.31
C GLU A 141 57.19 -6.64 33.17
N THR A 142 58.06 -7.47 32.59
CA THR A 142 59.38 -7.75 33.15
C THR A 142 60.39 -7.15 32.18
N THR A 143 60.91 -6.00 32.56
CA THR A 143 62.12 -5.40 31.99
C THR A 143 63.24 -6.39 32.05
N ALA A 144 63.78 -6.86 30.94
CA ALA A 144 64.96 -7.65 30.82
C ALA A 144 66.01 -6.93 29.96
N PRO A 145 67.31 -6.96 30.38
CA PRO A 145 68.36 -6.22 29.70
C PRO A 145 68.88 -6.95 28.45
N ALA A 146 69.47 -6.14 27.57
CA ALA A 146 69.95 -6.49 26.25
C ALA A 146 71.11 -7.45 26.19
N SER A 147 71.18 -8.13 25.04
CA SER A 147 72.34 -8.60 24.28
C SER A 147 73.01 -9.94 24.61
N ALA A 148 72.90 -10.84 23.62
CA ALA A 148 74.04 -11.60 23.06
C ALA A 148 73.67 -12.14 21.66
N PRO A 149 74.68 -12.37 20.75
CA PRO A 149 74.42 -12.55 19.31
C PRO A 149 73.94 -13.97 18.95
N ALA A 150 73.08 -14.04 17.95
CA ALA A 150 72.46 -15.29 17.43
C ALA A 150 73.49 -16.10 16.59
N GLU A 151 73.59 -17.40 16.87
CA GLU A 151 74.11 -18.41 15.95
C GLU A 151 73.09 -18.68 14.80
N PRO A 152 73.60 -19.07 13.60
CA PRO A 152 72.72 -19.22 12.43
C PRO A 152 71.82 -20.45 12.59
N ALA A 153 70.48 -20.21 12.46
CA ALA A 153 69.50 -21.24 12.49
C ALA A 153 69.59 -22.14 11.26
N ALA A 154 69.51 -23.46 11.50
CA ALA A 154 69.41 -24.49 10.46
C ALA A 154 68.17 -24.30 9.63
N GLU A 155 68.27 -24.48 8.31
CA GLU A 155 67.14 -24.42 7.35
C GLU A 155 65.97 -25.39 7.73
N PRO A 156 64.77 -24.93 7.77
CA PRO A 156 63.62 -25.83 8.02
C PRO A 156 63.43 -26.78 6.83
N LYS A 157 63.41 -28.07 7.09
CA LYS A 157 62.99 -29.09 6.12
C LYS A 157 61.59 -28.74 5.63
N PRO A 158 61.28 -28.89 4.32
CA PRO A 158 59.95 -28.63 3.79
C PRO A 158 58.97 -29.61 4.43
N GLU A 159 58.08 -29.11 5.30
CA GLU A 159 56.94 -29.84 5.77
C GLU A 159 56.04 -30.09 4.57
N LYS A 160 55.68 -31.36 4.34
CA LYS A 160 54.66 -31.74 3.36
C LYS A 160 53.38 -30.98 3.69
N PRO A 161 52.72 -30.36 2.69
CA PRO A 161 51.45 -29.66 2.94
C PRO A 161 50.49 -30.65 3.61
N PRO A 162 49.77 -30.22 4.66
CA PRO A 162 48.81 -31.07 5.36
C PRO A 162 47.79 -31.62 4.32
N GLN A 163 47.72 -32.95 4.24
CA GLN A 163 46.73 -33.59 3.35
C GLN A 163 45.37 -33.16 3.85
N PRO A 164 44.46 -32.72 2.96
CA PRO A 164 43.13 -32.33 3.39
C PRO A 164 42.43 -33.52 4.02
N ILE A 165 41.94 -33.33 5.24
CA ILE A 165 41.18 -34.35 5.98
C ILE A 165 39.96 -34.69 5.12
N ARG A 166 39.91 -35.92 4.59
CA ARG A 166 38.72 -36.42 3.91
C ARG A 166 37.69 -36.78 4.99
N LEU A 167 36.73 -35.92 5.14
CA LEU A 167 35.53 -36.17 5.96
C LEU A 167 34.58 -37.06 5.17
N ASP A 168 34.79 -38.36 5.25
CA ASP A 168 33.84 -39.37 4.77
C ASP A 168 32.99 -39.83 5.97
N ILE A 169 31.75 -39.40 6.06
CA ILE A 169 30.80 -39.75 7.12
C ILE A 169 29.65 -40.50 6.49
N ASP A 170 29.31 -41.68 7.00
CA ASP A 170 28.21 -42.50 6.46
C ASP A 170 26.85 -41.96 6.87
N SER A 171 26.73 -41.39 8.07
CA SER A 171 25.53 -40.71 8.53
C SER A 171 25.81 -39.67 9.59
N LEU A 172 25.01 -38.59 9.59
CA LEU A 172 24.96 -37.59 10.65
C LEU A 172 23.55 -37.52 11.19
N THR A 173 23.40 -37.70 12.50
CA THR A 173 22.12 -37.58 13.20
C THR A 173 22.28 -36.59 14.35
N ILE A 174 21.45 -35.58 14.37
CA ILE A 174 21.34 -34.60 15.48
C ILE A 174 19.91 -34.69 16.02
N ASN A 175 19.78 -34.97 17.30
CA ASN A 175 18.50 -35.10 17.97
C ASN A 175 18.38 -34.05 19.08
N ASN A 176 17.22 -33.41 19.15
CA ASN A 176 16.85 -32.47 20.21
C ASN A 176 17.91 -31.37 20.47
N ALA A 177 18.49 -30.85 19.39
CA ALA A 177 19.39 -29.70 19.54
C ALA A 177 18.63 -28.40 19.72
N ARG A 178 19.28 -27.47 20.41
CA ARG A 178 18.78 -26.11 20.67
C ARG A 178 19.88 -25.11 20.38
N VAL A 179 19.54 -24.03 19.71
CA VAL A 179 20.42 -22.89 19.46
C VAL A 179 19.70 -21.63 19.94
N GLU A 180 20.36 -20.88 20.80
CA GLU A 180 19.90 -19.58 21.28
C GLU A 180 20.89 -18.51 20.86
N TYR A 181 20.40 -17.44 20.25
CA TYR A 181 21.17 -16.27 19.92
C TYR A 181 20.58 -15.05 20.61
N ASN A 182 21.39 -14.37 21.41
CA ASN A 182 21.03 -13.16 22.12
C ASN A 182 21.95 -12.02 21.69
N ASP A 183 21.38 -10.94 21.19
CA ASP A 183 22.08 -9.71 20.81
C ASP A 183 21.76 -8.60 21.82
N GLU A 184 22.70 -8.31 22.71
CA GLU A 184 22.54 -7.28 23.74
C GLU A 184 22.57 -5.85 23.19
N GLN A 185 23.10 -5.63 21.96
CA GLN A 185 23.08 -4.31 21.32
C GLN A 185 21.69 -3.92 20.87
N THR A 186 20.96 -4.86 20.28
CA THR A 186 19.64 -4.62 19.70
C THR A 186 18.49 -5.13 20.58
N GLY A 187 18.78 -5.94 21.61
CA GLY A 187 17.80 -6.63 22.44
C GLY A 187 17.07 -7.76 21.72
N LYS A 188 17.52 -8.13 20.52
CA LYS A 188 16.91 -9.21 19.73
C LYS A 188 17.39 -10.57 20.20
N GLN A 189 16.45 -11.50 20.28
CA GLN A 189 16.69 -12.89 20.62
C GLN A 189 16.11 -13.79 19.54
N PHE A 190 16.90 -14.80 19.13
CA PHE A 190 16.45 -15.84 18.21
C PHE A 190 16.70 -17.19 18.85
N SER A 191 15.77 -18.10 18.66
CA SER A 191 15.91 -19.50 19.09
C SER A 191 15.63 -20.44 17.94
N ALA A 192 16.34 -21.58 17.91
CA ALA A 192 15.99 -22.75 17.15
C ALA A 192 15.93 -23.94 18.11
N GLU A 193 14.77 -24.54 18.26
CA GLU A 193 14.50 -25.55 19.28
C GLU A 193 14.07 -26.87 18.67
N SER A 194 14.25 -27.97 19.41
CA SER A 194 13.88 -29.31 19.00
C SER A 194 14.42 -29.66 17.60
N ILE A 195 15.64 -29.22 17.32
CA ILE A 195 16.28 -29.45 16.03
C ILE A 195 16.54 -30.96 15.89
N GLN A 196 16.00 -31.54 14.85
CA GLN A 196 16.25 -32.91 14.42
C GLN A 196 16.81 -32.85 13.00
N LEU A 197 18.04 -33.29 12.82
CA LEU A 197 18.72 -33.39 11.53
C LEU A 197 19.14 -34.83 11.30
N SER A 198 18.81 -35.37 10.16
CA SER A 198 19.38 -36.65 9.69
C SER A 198 19.92 -36.48 8.27
N SER A 199 21.11 -37.01 8.02
CA SER A 199 21.66 -37.06 6.68
C SER A 199 22.07 -38.52 6.33
N GLY A 200 22.08 -38.83 5.04
CA GLY A 200 22.79 -40.00 4.52
C GLY A 200 24.29 -39.75 4.45
N ALA A 201 24.98 -40.60 3.68
CA ALA A 201 26.42 -40.55 3.55
C ALA A 201 26.92 -39.20 2.98
N ILE A 202 27.83 -38.56 3.70
CA ILE A 202 28.40 -37.27 3.35
C ILE A 202 29.73 -37.49 2.64
N HIS A 203 29.69 -37.55 1.31
CA HIS A 203 30.86 -37.67 0.44
C HIS A 203 30.90 -36.50 -0.55
N ASP A 204 32.10 -36.03 -0.87
CA ASP A 204 32.27 -34.93 -1.82
C ASP A 204 31.74 -35.32 -3.21
N GLY A 205 30.89 -34.49 -3.79
CA GLY A 205 30.25 -34.72 -5.09
C GLY A 205 29.07 -35.74 -5.11
N ALA A 206 28.82 -36.45 -4.03
CA ALA A 206 27.70 -37.39 -3.93
C ALA A 206 26.39 -36.67 -3.54
N SER A 207 25.27 -37.34 -3.79
CA SER A 207 23.96 -36.89 -3.33
C SER A 207 23.75 -37.33 -1.88
N ILE A 208 23.51 -36.38 -1.00
CA ILE A 208 23.36 -36.53 0.44
C ILE A 208 21.88 -36.30 0.80
N PRO A 209 21.09 -37.29 1.07
CA PRO A 209 19.73 -37.10 1.56
C PRO A 209 19.75 -36.36 2.89
N VAL A 210 18.98 -35.29 3.02
CA VAL A 210 18.90 -34.44 4.24
C VAL A 210 17.46 -34.31 4.65
N LYS A 211 17.20 -34.49 5.95
CA LYS A 211 15.92 -34.18 6.60
C LYS A 211 16.19 -33.34 7.86
N LEU A 212 15.55 -32.19 7.94
CA LEU A 212 15.64 -31.28 9.07
C LEU A 212 14.25 -30.91 9.56
N THR A 213 14.04 -30.96 10.86
CA THR A 213 12.85 -30.39 11.52
C THR A 213 13.32 -29.47 12.63
N ALA A 214 12.74 -28.28 12.74
CA ALA A 214 13.10 -27.31 13.78
C ALA A 214 11.94 -26.35 14.08
N PHE A 215 11.95 -25.77 15.28
CA PHE A 215 11.11 -24.65 15.66
C PHE A 215 11.98 -23.42 15.82
N PHE A 216 11.72 -22.39 15.03
CA PHE A 216 12.39 -21.10 15.14
C PHE A 216 11.53 -20.12 15.93
N GLY A 217 12.16 -19.33 16.79
CA GLY A 217 11.53 -18.27 17.57
C GLY A 217 12.26 -16.96 17.48
N SER A 218 11.54 -15.84 17.60
CA SER A 218 12.11 -14.51 17.78
C SER A 218 11.27 -13.73 18.81
N ASN A 219 11.90 -12.72 19.47
CA ASN A 219 11.21 -11.87 20.45
C ASN A 219 10.83 -10.49 19.87
N GLN A 220 11.42 -10.09 18.74
CA GLN A 220 11.19 -8.78 18.12
C GLN A 220 11.19 -8.91 16.58
N PRO A 221 10.01 -9.04 15.96
CA PRO A 221 8.69 -9.29 16.56
C PRO A 221 8.59 -10.68 17.18
N VAL A 222 7.63 -10.89 18.09
CA VAL A 222 7.36 -12.23 18.63
C VAL A 222 6.81 -13.09 17.52
N MET A 223 7.60 -14.09 17.11
CA MET A 223 7.23 -15.07 16.08
C MET A 223 7.66 -16.48 16.47
N ARG A 224 6.91 -17.46 16.03
CA ARG A 224 7.24 -18.89 16.13
C ARG A 224 6.97 -19.56 14.79
N VAL A 225 7.96 -20.29 14.29
CA VAL A 225 7.90 -20.96 12.98
C VAL A 225 8.36 -22.41 13.14
N LYS A 226 7.46 -23.34 12.85
CA LYS A 226 7.81 -24.75 12.70
C LYS A 226 8.23 -24.99 11.25
N THR A 227 9.35 -25.69 11.01
CA THR A 227 9.83 -25.99 9.66
C THR A 227 10.22 -27.45 9.51
N GLU A 228 10.00 -27.96 8.31
CA GLU A 228 10.45 -29.26 7.85
C GLU A 228 11.11 -29.09 6.49
N LEU A 229 12.39 -29.47 6.39
CA LEU A 229 13.19 -29.43 5.17
C LEU A 229 13.58 -30.86 4.77
N ASN A 230 13.33 -31.22 3.52
CA ASN A 230 13.75 -32.47 2.93
C ASN A 230 14.34 -32.22 1.54
N GLY A 231 15.31 -33.06 1.14
CA GLY A 231 15.89 -33.06 -0.20
C GLY A 231 17.27 -33.67 -0.24
N ASN A 232 17.98 -33.48 -1.33
CA ASN A 232 19.27 -34.05 -1.57
C ASN A 232 20.32 -32.95 -1.73
N LEU A 233 21.25 -32.87 -0.78
CA LEU A 233 22.34 -31.92 -0.81
C LEU A 233 23.53 -32.54 -1.56
N ARG A 234 24.15 -31.81 -2.47
CA ARG A 234 25.39 -32.18 -3.16
C ARG A 234 26.44 -31.11 -2.90
N ILE A 235 27.56 -31.51 -2.34
CA ILE A 235 28.68 -30.62 -1.99
C ILE A 235 29.86 -30.97 -2.88
N GLN A 236 30.34 -30.02 -3.68
CA GLN A 236 31.55 -30.12 -4.50
C GLN A 236 32.57 -29.09 -4.03
N ARG A 237 33.35 -29.43 -3.02
CA ARG A 237 34.27 -28.48 -2.35
C ARG A 237 35.32 -27.88 -3.27
N ALA A 238 35.91 -28.73 -4.13
CA ALA A 238 36.94 -28.27 -5.08
C ALA A 238 36.39 -27.21 -6.06
N LEU A 239 35.11 -27.29 -6.42
CA LEU A 239 34.41 -26.34 -7.30
C LEU A 239 33.71 -25.22 -6.53
N LYS A 240 33.71 -25.25 -5.19
CA LYS A 240 32.92 -24.36 -4.32
C LYS A 240 31.44 -24.30 -4.72
N ARG A 241 30.88 -25.44 -5.14
CA ARG A 241 29.53 -25.59 -5.65
C ARG A 241 28.69 -26.41 -4.69
N TYR A 242 27.50 -25.88 -4.39
CA TYR A 242 26.52 -26.48 -3.48
C TYR A 242 25.19 -26.55 -4.19
N GLN A 243 24.61 -27.76 -4.29
CA GLN A 243 23.32 -27.97 -4.92
C GLN A 243 22.37 -28.61 -3.92
N PHE A 244 21.14 -28.15 -3.87
CA PHE A 244 20.07 -28.78 -3.11
C PHE A 244 19.00 -29.23 -4.11
N GLU A 245 19.02 -30.49 -4.45
CA GLU A 245 18.11 -31.11 -5.42
C GLU A 245 16.84 -31.57 -4.70
N ASP A 246 15.69 -31.51 -5.41
CA ASP A 246 14.37 -31.91 -4.88
C ASP A 246 14.03 -31.29 -3.51
N MET A 247 14.51 -30.07 -3.27
CA MET A 247 14.29 -29.36 -2.02
C MET A 247 12.80 -29.15 -1.79
N ARG A 248 12.37 -29.52 -0.59
CA ARG A 248 11.01 -29.26 -0.07
C ARG A 248 11.14 -28.71 1.33
N LEU A 249 10.75 -27.46 1.49
CA LEU A 249 10.64 -26.79 2.78
C LEU A 249 9.16 -26.53 3.04
N SER A 250 8.64 -26.94 4.17
CA SER A 250 7.27 -26.66 4.59
C SER A 250 7.24 -26.25 6.05
N GLY A 251 6.19 -25.58 6.46
CA GLY A 251 6.07 -25.17 7.83
C GLY A 251 4.81 -24.36 8.16
N GLU A 252 4.78 -23.92 9.39
CA GLU A 252 3.72 -23.08 9.96
C GLU A 252 4.36 -21.93 10.73
N ALA A 253 3.86 -20.71 10.51
CA ALA A 253 4.30 -19.50 11.19
C ALA A 253 3.15 -18.89 11.97
N THR A 254 3.42 -18.43 13.21
CA THR A 254 2.49 -17.69 14.06
C THR A 254 3.24 -16.55 14.74
N GLY A 255 2.55 -15.48 15.14
CA GLY A 255 3.17 -14.38 15.88
C GLY A 255 2.45 -13.05 15.75
N GLU A 256 3.04 -12.03 16.34
CA GLU A 256 2.47 -10.67 16.37
C GLU A 256 2.20 -10.09 14.96
N PRO A 257 3.10 -10.19 13.97
CA PRO A 257 2.83 -9.65 12.63
C PRO A 257 1.66 -10.32 11.94
N LEU A 258 1.30 -11.53 12.36
CA LEU A 258 0.20 -12.33 11.84
C LEU A 258 -1.06 -12.19 12.72
N GLN A 259 -1.06 -11.31 13.71
CA GLN A 259 -2.16 -11.10 14.66
C GLN A 259 -2.65 -12.42 15.31
N GLY A 260 -1.72 -13.33 15.59
CA GLY A 260 -2.00 -14.65 16.17
C GLY A 260 -2.58 -15.68 15.20
N LYS A 261 -2.75 -15.35 13.92
CA LYS A 261 -3.17 -16.32 12.89
C LYS A 261 -2.01 -17.24 12.50
N THR A 262 -2.35 -18.44 12.07
CA THR A 262 -1.38 -19.41 11.58
C THR A 262 -1.30 -19.35 10.06
N VAL A 263 -0.09 -19.16 9.54
CA VAL A 263 0.22 -19.20 8.12
C VAL A 263 0.95 -20.49 7.82
N THR A 264 0.37 -21.35 6.99
CA THR A 264 1.03 -22.52 6.46
C THR A 264 1.78 -22.16 5.18
N PHE A 265 3.02 -22.58 5.05
CA PHE A 265 3.81 -22.33 3.85
C PHE A 265 4.52 -23.57 3.36
N SER A 266 4.76 -23.64 2.06
CA SER A 266 5.68 -24.60 1.49
C SER A 266 6.41 -24.01 0.29
N THR A 267 7.66 -24.47 0.09
CA THR A 267 8.42 -24.16 -1.11
C THR A 267 9.15 -25.40 -1.61
N GLN A 268 9.24 -25.54 -2.91
CA GLN A 268 9.91 -26.65 -3.59
C GLN A 268 10.75 -26.09 -4.73
N GLY A 269 11.79 -26.85 -5.11
CA GLY A 269 12.63 -26.50 -6.26
C GLY A 269 14.02 -27.07 -6.16
N GLN A 270 14.91 -26.56 -7.00
CA GLN A 270 16.32 -26.90 -7.01
C GLN A 270 17.12 -25.63 -6.75
N LEU A 271 17.95 -25.64 -5.72
CA LEU A 271 18.83 -24.53 -5.37
C LEU A 271 20.26 -24.89 -5.73
N LEU A 272 20.93 -24.02 -6.50
CA LEU A 272 22.34 -24.08 -6.81
C LEU A 272 23.01 -22.83 -6.24
N VAL A 273 24.14 -23.00 -5.55
CA VAL A 273 25.06 -21.92 -5.16
C VAL A 273 26.44 -22.27 -5.67
N ASP A 274 26.94 -21.50 -6.62
CA ASP A 274 28.28 -21.63 -7.19
C ASP A 274 29.10 -20.39 -6.79
N LEU A 275 29.92 -20.55 -5.75
CA LEU A 275 30.74 -19.46 -5.23
C LEU A 275 31.96 -19.15 -6.12
N ALA A 276 32.36 -20.05 -7.01
CA ALA A 276 33.42 -19.79 -7.98
C ALA A 276 32.90 -18.91 -9.13
N ALA A 277 31.66 -19.15 -9.56
CA ALA A 277 30.98 -18.33 -10.56
C ALA A 277 30.26 -17.10 -9.98
N ASN A 278 30.19 -16.95 -8.65
CA ASN A 278 29.45 -15.92 -7.93
C ASN A 278 27.95 -15.89 -8.27
N VAL A 279 27.32 -17.07 -8.42
CA VAL A 279 25.93 -17.23 -8.85
C VAL A 279 25.16 -18.11 -7.87
N ALA A 280 23.94 -17.72 -7.55
CA ALA A 280 22.95 -18.60 -6.94
C ALA A 280 21.69 -18.68 -7.84
N GLU A 281 21.15 -19.87 -8.02
CA GLU A 281 19.99 -20.12 -8.87
C GLU A 281 18.98 -20.98 -8.12
N TRP A 282 17.72 -20.58 -8.17
CA TRP A 282 16.60 -21.37 -7.68
C TRP A 282 15.65 -21.64 -8.85
N THR A 283 15.71 -22.84 -9.38
CA THR A 283 14.90 -23.27 -10.52
C THR A 283 13.72 -24.13 -10.08
N ASN A 284 12.69 -24.21 -10.93
CA ASN A 284 11.47 -24.95 -10.65
C ASN A 284 10.83 -24.57 -9.31
N LEU A 285 10.95 -23.29 -8.91
CA LEU A 285 10.39 -22.78 -7.67
C LEU A 285 8.87 -22.92 -7.69
N LYS A 286 8.34 -23.62 -6.69
CA LYS A 286 6.92 -23.69 -6.37
C LYS A 286 6.76 -23.20 -4.95
N LEU A 287 6.00 -22.14 -4.76
CA LEU A 287 5.75 -21.54 -3.46
C LEU A 287 4.27 -21.58 -3.14
N SER A 288 3.93 -21.89 -1.90
CA SER A 288 2.57 -21.73 -1.39
C SER A 288 2.59 -21.07 -0.02
N ALA A 289 1.59 -20.21 0.22
CA ALA A 289 1.32 -19.62 1.53
C ALA A 289 -0.21 -19.57 1.70
N ASN A 290 -0.75 -20.32 2.63
CA ASN A 290 -2.18 -20.56 2.74
C ASN A 290 -2.79 -20.91 1.37
N GLN A 291 -3.67 -20.05 0.83
CA GLN A 291 -4.29 -20.22 -0.49
C GLN A 291 -3.47 -19.67 -1.67
N LEU A 292 -2.46 -18.84 -1.41
CA LEU A 292 -1.59 -18.32 -2.47
C LEU A 292 -0.73 -19.46 -3.04
N ARG A 293 -0.59 -19.48 -4.37
CA ARG A 293 0.28 -20.41 -5.11
C ARG A 293 1.08 -19.61 -6.12
N ALA A 294 2.40 -19.81 -6.10
CA ALA A 294 3.30 -19.16 -7.03
C ALA A 294 4.29 -20.15 -7.65
N LEU A 295 4.66 -19.89 -8.89
CA LEU A 295 5.69 -20.58 -9.64
C LEU A 295 6.73 -19.57 -10.08
N GLY A 296 7.98 -19.99 -10.21
CA GLY A 296 9.01 -19.07 -10.67
C GLY A 296 10.38 -19.68 -10.80
N GLU A 297 11.31 -18.80 -11.08
CA GLU A 297 12.75 -19.04 -11.04
C GLU A 297 13.44 -17.76 -10.56
N LEU A 298 14.49 -17.93 -9.80
CA LEU A 298 15.28 -16.82 -9.26
C LEU A 298 16.75 -17.08 -9.55
N LYS A 299 17.46 -16.03 -9.92
CA LYS A 299 18.89 -16.04 -10.15
C LYS A 299 19.52 -14.81 -9.48
N VAL A 300 20.57 -15.02 -8.75
CA VAL A 300 21.38 -13.97 -8.13
C VAL A 300 22.79 -14.07 -8.69
N ASN A 301 23.28 -13.01 -9.30
CA ASN A 301 24.66 -12.86 -9.78
C ASN A 301 25.43 -11.95 -8.82
N ASP A 302 26.77 -11.94 -8.94
CA ASP A 302 27.69 -11.08 -8.19
C ASP A 302 27.56 -11.23 -6.66
N LEU A 303 27.53 -12.49 -6.17
CA LEU A 303 27.36 -12.80 -4.75
C LEU A 303 28.45 -12.19 -3.85
N ASP A 304 29.63 -11.92 -4.39
CA ASP A 304 30.81 -11.37 -3.70
C ASP A 304 30.85 -9.83 -3.67
N LYS A 305 29.93 -9.16 -4.40
CA LYS A 305 29.86 -7.69 -4.50
C LYS A 305 28.49 -7.19 -4.08
N THR A 306 27.78 -6.62 -5.05
CA THR A 306 26.37 -6.23 -4.88
C THR A 306 25.49 -7.24 -5.59
N PRO A 307 24.87 -8.18 -4.87
CA PRO A 307 24.04 -9.21 -5.48
C PRO A 307 22.96 -8.64 -6.37
N GLN A 308 22.85 -9.18 -7.60
CA GLN A 308 21.85 -8.80 -8.60
C GLN A 308 20.82 -9.91 -8.74
N LEU A 309 19.62 -9.68 -8.24
CA LEU A 309 18.49 -10.59 -8.37
C LEU A 309 17.83 -10.42 -9.74
N SER A 310 17.54 -11.52 -10.40
CA SER A 310 16.70 -11.60 -11.58
C SER A 310 15.84 -12.86 -11.54
N GLY A 311 14.75 -12.90 -12.31
CA GLY A 311 13.90 -14.09 -12.34
C GLY A 311 12.54 -13.84 -12.99
N ALA A 312 11.69 -14.84 -12.88
CA ALA A 312 10.30 -14.80 -13.28
C ALA A 312 9.41 -15.29 -12.15
N LEU A 313 8.27 -14.65 -11.98
CA LEU A 313 7.28 -14.99 -10.96
C LEU A 313 5.89 -15.03 -11.58
N SER A 314 5.16 -16.10 -11.32
CA SER A 314 3.76 -16.27 -11.70
C SER A 314 2.96 -16.66 -10.47
N ILE A 315 2.00 -15.86 -10.07
CA ILE A 315 1.06 -16.14 -8.99
C ILE A 315 -0.27 -16.53 -9.62
N ALA A 316 -0.72 -17.76 -9.34
CA ALA A 316 -2.01 -18.26 -9.81
C ALA A 316 -3.17 -17.46 -9.18
N GLN A 317 -4.30 -17.43 -9.85
CA GLN A 317 -5.48 -16.73 -9.35
C GLN A 317 -5.84 -17.14 -7.93
N PHE A 318 -6.03 -16.16 -7.04
CA PHE A 318 -6.42 -16.34 -5.65
C PHE A 318 -7.27 -15.18 -5.15
N ASP A 319 -7.91 -15.36 -4.00
CA ASP A 319 -8.68 -14.32 -3.31
C ASP A 319 -7.73 -13.53 -2.38
N LEU A 320 -7.35 -12.33 -2.81
CA LEU A 320 -6.39 -11.49 -2.09
C LEU A 320 -6.98 -10.98 -0.76
N ALA A 321 -8.27 -10.67 -0.70
CA ALA A 321 -8.91 -10.19 0.53
C ALA A 321 -8.88 -11.28 1.62
N LYS A 322 -9.25 -12.52 1.26
CA LYS A 322 -9.16 -13.67 2.18
C LYS A 322 -7.72 -14.03 2.53
N PHE A 323 -6.81 -13.91 1.57
CA PHE A 323 -5.39 -14.17 1.85
C PHE A 323 -4.86 -13.17 2.87
N LEU A 324 -5.09 -11.86 2.69
CA LEU A 324 -4.65 -10.84 3.63
C LEU A 324 -5.28 -11.02 5.02
N ASP A 325 -6.57 -11.37 5.09
CA ASP A 325 -7.20 -11.73 6.36
C ASP A 325 -6.51 -12.94 7.01
N SER A 326 -6.18 -13.96 6.23
CA SER A 326 -5.53 -15.18 6.73
C SER A 326 -4.11 -14.96 7.26
N VAL A 327 -3.45 -13.87 6.84
CA VAL A 327 -2.13 -13.46 7.33
C VAL A 327 -2.19 -12.31 8.35
N GLY A 328 -3.37 -12.01 8.88
CA GLY A 328 -3.56 -11.00 9.91
C GLY A 328 -3.51 -9.54 9.40
N GLN A 329 -3.77 -9.33 8.11
CA GLN A 329 -3.78 -7.99 7.49
C GLN A 329 -5.13 -7.72 6.81
N PRO A 330 -6.25 -7.69 7.56
CA PRO A 330 -7.58 -7.50 6.97
C PRO A 330 -7.69 -6.13 6.30
N LEU A 331 -8.31 -6.11 5.14
CA LEU A 331 -8.62 -4.88 4.42
C LEU A 331 -9.87 -4.21 4.98
N PRO A 332 -10.01 -2.87 4.79
CA PRO A 332 -11.27 -2.18 5.06
C PRO A 332 -12.43 -2.81 4.28
N PRO A 333 -13.68 -2.73 4.77
CA PRO A 333 -14.83 -3.23 4.04
C PRO A 333 -14.97 -2.58 2.66
N MET A 334 -15.03 -3.39 1.62
CA MET A 334 -15.21 -3.01 0.22
C MET A 334 -16.48 -3.66 -0.35
N ALA A 335 -16.78 -3.43 -1.62
CA ALA A 335 -17.89 -4.12 -2.28
C ALA A 335 -17.66 -5.65 -2.26
N GLU A 336 -18.77 -6.40 -2.17
CA GLU A 336 -18.71 -7.86 -2.15
C GLU A 336 -18.05 -8.41 -3.43
N GLY A 337 -17.13 -9.34 -3.27
CA GLY A 337 -16.37 -9.95 -4.36
C GLY A 337 -15.16 -9.14 -4.85
N SER A 338 -14.88 -7.97 -4.29
CA SER A 338 -13.67 -7.20 -4.62
C SER A 338 -12.40 -7.94 -4.17
N LEU A 339 -11.37 -7.92 -5.03
CA LEU A 339 -10.09 -8.62 -4.86
C LEU A 339 -10.21 -10.15 -4.74
N SER A 340 -11.34 -10.71 -5.21
CA SER A 340 -11.60 -12.16 -5.15
C SER A 340 -10.83 -12.97 -6.20
N LYS A 341 -10.36 -12.31 -7.26
CA LYS A 341 -9.65 -12.91 -8.39
C LYS A 341 -8.43 -12.07 -8.74
N VAL A 342 -7.31 -12.35 -8.07
CA VAL A 342 -6.03 -11.69 -8.34
C VAL A 342 -5.05 -12.70 -8.91
N GLU A 343 -4.45 -12.38 -10.05
CA GLU A 343 -3.43 -13.18 -10.76
C GLU A 343 -2.30 -12.25 -11.20
N LEU A 344 -1.05 -12.72 -11.09
CA LEU A 344 0.11 -11.90 -11.43
C LEU A 344 1.15 -12.74 -12.19
N VAL A 345 1.67 -12.16 -13.27
CA VAL A 345 2.88 -12.66 -13.96
C VAL A 345 3.83 -11.47 -14.14
N SER A 346 5.10 -11.67 -13.78
CA SER A 346 6.10 -10.61 -13.88
C SER A 346 7.51 -11.16 -13.98
N ARG A 347 8.40 -10.38 -14.55
CA ARG A 347 9.84 -10.54 -14.33
C ARG A 347 10.22 -9.83 -13.05
N LEU A 348 11.08 -10.48 -12.27
CA LEU A 348 11.62 -9.94 -11.03
C LEU A 348 13.04 -9.45 -11.27
N SER A 349 13.36 -8.26 -10.80
CA SER A 349 14.71 -7.73 -10.78
C SER A 349 14.97 -7.03 -9.44
N GLY A 350 16.22 -7.02 -8.95
CA GLY A 350 16.49 -6.38 -7.67
C GLY A 350 17.95 -6.42 -7.22
N THR A 351 18.17 -5.78 -6.10
CA THR A 351 19.42 -5.76 -5.33
C THR A 351 19.05 -5.86 -3.85
N PRO A 352 19.97 -5.93 -2.90
CA PRO A 352 19.65 -5.94 -1.47
C PRO A 352 18.83 -4.75 -0.98
N THR A 353 18.82 -3.62 -1.73
CA THR A 353 18.14 -2.39 -1.34
C THR A 353 16.90 -2.07 -2.18
N ARG A 354 16.67 -2.80 -3.28
CA ARG A 354 15.56 -2.54 -4.22
C ARG A 354 14.99 -3.82 -4.81
N VAL A 355 13.72 -3.76 -5.22
CA VAL A 355 13.06 -4.81 -5.99
C VAL A 355 12.10 -4.20 -7.02
N ALA A 356 12.00 -4.82 -8.18
CA ALA A 356 11.05 -4.44 -9.20
C ALA A 356 10.35 -5.66 -9.80
N LEU A 357 9.08 -5.48 -10.12
CA LEU A 357 8.25 -6.32 -10.95
C LEU A 357 8.16 -5.67 -12.32
N ASP A 358 9.00 -6.15 -13.24
CA ASP A 358 9.09 -5.65 -14.61
C ASP A 358 8.19 -6.48 -15.54
N ASP A 359 7.72 -5.90 -16.64
CA ASP A 359 6.77 -6.53 -17.58
C ASP A 359 5.57 -7.17 -16.84
N LEU A 360 5.11 -6.47 -15.82
CA LEU A 360 3.99 -6.91 -15.00
C LEU A 360 2.73 -7.09 -15.84
N ASN A 361 2.09 -8.22 -15.69
CA ASN A 361 0.71 -8.47 -16.09
C ASN A 361 -0.06 -8.88 -14.83
N LEU A 362 -0.87 -7.97 -14.34
CA LEU A 362 -1.68 -8.12 -13.13
C LEU A 362 -3.16 -8.11 -13.51
N LYS A 363 -3.87 -9.17 -13.18
CA LYS A 363 -5.32 -9.23 -13.30
C LYS A 363 -5.94 -9.05 -11.93
N VAL A 364 -6.89 -8.17 -11.82
CA VAL A 364 -7.65 -7.92 -10.59
C VAL A 364 -9.14 -7.95 -10.95
N ASP A 365 -9.82 -8.97 -10.50
CA ASP A 365 -11.22 -9.26 -10.82
C ASP A 365 -11.47 -9.27 -12.34
N GLY A 366 -12.13 -8.27 -12.91
CA GLY A 366 -12.36 -8.15 -14.36
C GLY A 366 -11.40 -7.22 -15.08
N SER A 367 -10.35 -6.70 -14.41
CA SER A 367 -9.44 -5.68 -14.93
C SER A 367 -8.04 -6.26 -15.18
N THR A 368 -7.38 -5.81 -16.24
CA THR A 368 -6.00 -6.17 -16.55
C THR A 368 -5.11 -4.93 -16.50
N PHE A 369 -4.01 -5.04 -15.76
CA PHE A 369 -2.99 -4.00 -15.64
C PHE A 369 -1.67 -4.52 -16.18
N THR A 370 -1.00 -3.71 -16.97
CA THR A 370 0.35 -3.99 -17.51
C THR A 370 1.29 -2.87 -17.14
N GLY A 371 2.56 -3.19 -16.91
CA GLY A 371 3.56 -2.18 -16.63
C GLY A 371 4.64 -2.62 -15.66
N ARG A 372 4.94 -1.77 -14.68
CA ARG A 372 6.01 -1.95 -13.71
C ARG A 372 5.61 -1.45 -12.34
N ILE A 373 5.98 -2.21 -11.30
CA ILE A 373 5.94 -1.76 -9.89
C ILE A 373 7.33 -2.01 -9.30
N ALA A 374 7.89 -1.03 -8.60
CA ALA A 374 9.17 -1.17 -7.96
C ALA A 374 9.21 -0.48 -6.59
N VAL A 375 9.99 -1.04 -5.68
CA VAL A 375 10.49 -0.37 -4.48
C VAL A 375 11.98 -0.10 -4.74
N ASP A 376 12.32 1.15 -5.04
CA ASP A 376 13.67 1.53 -5.43
C ASP A 376 14.62 1.68 -4.22
N ASP A 377 14.08 1.88 -3.03
CA ASP A 377 14.82 1.95 -1.77
C ASP A 377 13.93 1.42 -0.62
N PHE A 378 14.31 0.29 -0.04
CA PHE A 378 13.55 -0.31 1.07
C PHE A 378 13.58 0.55 2.34
N ALA A 379 14.71 1.23 2.62
CA ALA A 379 14.85 2.06 3.82
C ALA A 379 13.95 3.29 3.76
N LYS A 380 13.78 3.88 2.56
CA LYS A 380 12.92 5.02 2.30
C LYS A 380 11.51 4.62 1.87
N GLN A 381 11.27 3.33 1.65
CA GLN A 381 10.02 2.80 1.08
C GLN A 381 9.62 3.48 -0.24
N SER A 382 10.63 3.75 -1.10
CA SER A 382 10.46 4.49 -2.36
C SER A 382 9.69 3.66 -3.39
N LEU A 383 8.39 3.93 -3.53
CA LEU A 383 7.48 3.20 -4.42
C LEU A 383 7.40 3.87 -5.80
N ARG A 384 7.61 3.12 -6.86
CA ARG A 384 7.49 3.54 -8.25
C ARG A 384 6.47 2.66 -8.96
N VAL A 385 5.41 3.28 -9.50
CA VAL A 385 4.28 2.58 -10.11
C VAL A 385 4.02 3.14 -11.51
N GLN A 386 4.15 2.31 -12.52
CA GLN A 386 3.85 2.65 -13.90
C GLN A 386 2.91 1.58 -14.44
N LEU A 387 1.61 1.87 -14.48
CA LEU A 387 0.60 0.89 -14.88
C LEU A 387 -0.35 1.43 -15.94
N LYS A 388 -0.69 0.56 -16.88
CA LYS A 388 -1.76 0.76 -17.85
C LYS A 388 -2.85 -0.28 -17.56
N GLY A 389 -4.06 0.18 -17.24
CA GLY A 389 -5.24 -0.64 -17.07
C GLY A 389 -6.15 -0.56 -18.30
N ASP A 390 -6.86 -1.62 -18.59
CA ASP A 390 -7.91 -1.64 -19.61
C ASP A 390 -9.19 -0.97 -19.10
N THR A 391 -9.88 -1.65 -18.23
CA THR A 391 -11.12 -1.18 -17.60
C THR A 391 -11.02 -1.40 -16.10
N PHE A 392 -11.29 -0.38 -15.31
CA PHE A 392 -11.23 -0.46 -13.84
C PHE A 392 -12.39 0.27 -13.18
N ASN A 393 -13.13 -0.42 -12.31
CA ASN A 393 -14.14 0.20 -11.47
C ASN A 393 -13.60 0.42 -10.06
N ALA A 394 -13.09 1.64 -9.83
CA ALA A 394 -12.51 2.02 -8.54
C ALA A 394 -13.54 2.03 -7.39
N ASP A 395 -14.83 2.23 -7.69
CA ASP A 395 -15.89 2.30 -6.67
C ASP A 395 -16.05 0.98 -5.90
N ASN A 396 -15.68 -0.14 -6.50
CA ASN A 396 -15.72 -1.45 -5.84
C ASN A 396 -14.68 -1.57 -4.71
N TYR A 397 -13.60 -0.79 -4.75
CA TYR A 397 -12.47 -0.86 -3.83
C TYR A 397 -12.45 0.29 -2.83
N LEU A 398 -13.40 1.22 -2.93
CA LEU A 398 -13.54 2.30 -1.96
C LEU A 398 -14.27 1.81 -0.70
N PRO A 399 -13.89 2.29 0.48
CA PRO A 399 -14.61 1.96 1.71
C PRO A 399 -16.07 2.41 1.64
N ALA A 400 -16.96 1.62 2.22
CA ALA A 400 -18.36 1.99 2.34
C ALA A 400 -18.49 3.32 3.11
N LYS A 401 -19.45 4.18 2.70
CA LYS A 401 -19.73 5.44 3.40
C LYS A 401 -20.09 5.15 4.87
N SER A 402 -19.52 5.91 5.78
CA SER A 402 -19.80 5.77 7.21
C SER A 402 -21.29 6.04 7.52
N GLU A 403 -21.82 5.42 8.57
CA GLU A 403 -23.19 5.67 9.03
C GLU A 403 -23.42 7.13 9.43
N ALA A 404 -22.36 7.81 9.95
CA ALA A 404 -22.38 9.23 10.25
C ALA A 404 -22.65 10.09 8.99
N ALA A 405 -22.05 9.73 7.85
CA ALA A 405 -22.27 10.43 6.59
C ALA A 405 -23.70 10.21 6.04
N LYS A 406 -24.28 9.02 6.24
CA LYS A 406 -25.68 8.73 5.89
C LYS A 406 -26.65 9.53 6.77
N GLY A 407 -26.39 9.60 8.09
CA GLY A 407 -27.18 10.38 9.04
C GLY A 407 -27.18 11.88 8.73
N ALA A 408 -26.01 12.45 8.40
CA ALA A 408 -25.90 13.86 8.02
C ALA A 408 -26.71 14.19 6.75
N SER A 409 -26.72 13.29 5.76
CA SER A 409 -27.52 13.46 4.55
C SER A 409 -29.03 13.43 4.83
N ALA A 410 -29.51 12.54 5.69
CA ALA A 410 -30.93 12.45 6.09
C ALA A 410 -31.37 13.69 6.89
N ALA A 411 -30.56 14.17 7.82
CA ALA A 411 -30.82 15.39 8.58
C ALA A 411 -30.94 16.60 7.66
N ARG A 412 -30.05 16.72 6.66
CA ARG A 412 -30.08 17.77 5.66
C ARG A 412 -31.37 17.76 4.85
N GLN A 413 -31.82 16.60 4.38
CA GLN A 413 -33.08 16.46 3.64
C GLN A 413 -34.28 16.92 4.47
N ALA A 414 -34.33 16.58 5.75
CA ALA A 414 -35.37 17.02 6.67
C ALA A 414 -35.38 18.53 6.86
N GLU A 415 -34.27 19.20 6.97
CA GLU A 415 -34.12 20.66 7.08
C GLU A 415 -34.62 21.36 5.80
N VAL A 416 -34.29 20.85 4.62
CA VAL A 416 -34.76 21.40 3.35
C VAL A 416 -36.28 21.29 3.24
N GLN A 417 -36.85 20.12 3.57
CA GLN A 417 -38.30 19.92 3.56
C GLN A 417 -39.05 20.84 4.56
N ASN A 418 -38.51 21.02 5.75
CA ASN A 418 -39.09 21.92 6.75
C ASN A 418 -39.02 23.39 6.29
N SER A 419 -37.95 23.81 5.61
CA SER A 419 -37.81 25.14 5.06
C SER A 419 -38.79 25.39 3.91
N GLU A 420 -39.03 24.38 3.05
CA GLU A 420 -40.02 24.44 1.97
C GLU A 420 -41.45 24.54 2.52
N ALA A 421 -41.78 23.70 3.51
CA ALA A 421 -43.11 23.71 4.13
C ALA A 421 -43.37 25.06 4.85
N GLY A 422 -42.39 25.60 5.54
CA GLY A 422 -42.49 26.91 6.19
C GLY A 422 -42.73 28.06 5.17
N ALA A 423 -42.06 28.03 4.03
CA ALA A 423 -42.22 28.99 2.96
C ALA A 423 -43.62 28.90 2.31
N MET A 424 -44.11 27.72 2.11
CA MET A 424 -45.45 27.49 1.57
C MET A 424 -46.55 27.96 2.55
N ALA A 425 -46.39 27.65 3.84
CA ALA A 425 -47.32 28.08 4.90
C ALA A 425 -47.38 29.63 5.04
N ALA A 426 -46.30 30.32 4.79
CA ALA A 426 -46.21 31.78 4.84
C ALA A 426 -46.78 32.49 3.59
N GLY A 427 -47.40 31.76 2.67
CA GLY A 427 -48.04 32.35 1.48
C GLY A 427 -47.07 32.88 0.41
N GLY A 428 -45.82 32.47 0.45
CA GLY A 428 -44.81 32.80 -0.56
C GLY A 428 -44.25 34.22 -0.54
N THR A 429 -44.70 35.08 0.35
CA THR A 429 -44.26 36.50 0.46
C THR A 429 -43.22 36.73 1.53
N THR A 430 -43.09 35.85 2.50
CA THR A 430 -42.12 35.94 3.59
C THR A 430 -40.76 35.44 3.16
N PRO A 431 -39.65 36.11 3.49
CA PRO A 431 -38.31 35.54 3.23
C PRO A 431 -38.16 34.18 3.89
N LEU A 432 -37.56 33.24 3.19
CA LEU A 432 -37.19 31.96 3.80
C LEU A 432 -36.18 32.18 4.94
N PRO A 433 -36.28 31.40 6.01
CA PRO A 433 -35.27 31.46 7.07
C PRO A 433 -33.88 31.15 6.51
N ASP A 434 -32.84 31.66 7.14
CA ASP A 434 -31.49 31.24 6.83
C ASP A 434 -31.38 29.72 6.96
N ALA A 435 -30.57 29.11 6.12
CA ALA A 435 -30.37 27.65 6.15
C ALA A 435 -29.20 27.28 7.07
N PRO A 436 -29.42 27.13 8.38
CA PRO A 436 -28.35 26.84 9.32
C PRO A 436 -28.12 25.33 9.42
N THR A 437 -27.56 24.70 8.43
CA THR A 437 -27.19 23.31 8.52
C THR A 437 -25.88 23.15 9.24
N LYS A 438 -25.92 22.87 10.52
CA LYS A 438 -24.71 22.65 11.32
C LYS A 438 -23.96 21.36 10.94
N ALA A 439 -24.59 20.39 10.30
CA ALA A 439 -24.06 19.09 9.93
C ALA A 439 -23.99 18.84 8.41
N ALA A 440 -23.78 19.88 7.60
CA ALA A 440 -23.72 19.74 6.14
C ALA A 440 -22.56 18.85 5.67
N TRP A 441 -21.47 18.80 6.42
CA TRP A 441 -20.24 18.10 6.03
C TRP A 441 -19.70 17.23 7.14
N SER A 442 -19.13 16.05 6.80
CA SER A 442 -18.51 15.15 7.76
C SER A 442 -17.26 15.74 8.39
N THR A 443 -17.06 15.44 9.68
CA THR A 443 -15.84 15.73 10.45
C THR A 443 -14.84 14.57 10.43
N ASP A 444 -15.17 13.45 9.80
CA ASP A 444 -14.32 12.27 9.72
C ASP A 444 -13.01 12.59 9.01
N LYS A 445 -11.93 11.99 9.51
CA LYS A 445 -10.60 12.15 8.91
C LYS A 445 -10.58 11.50 7.51
N LEU A 446 -10.16 12.27 6.51
CA LEU A 446 -10.06 11.83 5.12
C LEU A 446 -8.70 11.17 4.81
N LEU A 447 -7.63 11.65 5.45
CA LEU A 447 -6.26 11.32 5.08
C LEU A 447 -5.50 10.67 6.24
N PRO A 448 -4.79 9.55 6.01
CA PRO A 448 -3.90 8.92 6.99
C PRO A 448 -2.55 9.66 7.04
N LEU A 449 -2.49 10.81 7.71
CA LEU A 449 -1.35 11.74 7.67
C LEU A 449 -0.01 11.08 8.00
N THR A 450 0.02 10.18 8.99
CA THR A 450 1.26 9.50 9.41
C THR A 450 1.88 8.72 8.25
N ARG A 451 1.06 8.00 7.47
CA ARG A 451 1.52 7.24 6.29
C ARG A 451 1.93 8.16 5.15
N LEU A 452 1.18 9.25 4.92
CA LEU A 452 1.47 10.18 3.83
C LEU A 452 2.75 10.98 4.07
N ARG A 453 3.14 11.22 5.32
CA ARG A 453 4.38 11.93 5.68
C ARG A 453 5.65 11.15 5.33
N THR A 454 5.58 9.82 5.37
CA THR A 454 6.71 8.94 5.07
C THR A 454 6.68 8.38 3.65
N LEU A 455 5.68 8.77 2.86
CA LEU A 455 5.48 8.23 1.52
C LEU A 455 6.49 8.83 0.54
N ASP A 456 7.30 7.98 -0.09
CA ASP A 456 8.09 8.30 -1.28
C ASP A 456 7.48 7.53 -2.46
N VAL A 457 6.73 8.23 -3.29
CA VAL A 457 5.97 7.63 -4.40
C VAL A 457 6.11 8.41 -5.70
N ASP A 458 6.24 7.69 -6.81
CA ASP A 458 6.06 8.21 -8.15
C ASP A 458 5.11 7.26 -8.90
N ALA A 459 3.94 7.76 -9.24
CA ALA A 459 2.86 7.00 -9.86
C ALA A 459 2.50 7.59 -11.23
N ASP A 460 2.54 6.76 -12.26
CA ASP A 460 2.06 7.04 -13.63
C ASP A 460 1.05 5.96 -14.00
N LEU A 461 -0.24 6.30 -13.92
CA LEU A 461 -1.34 5.37 -14.15
C LEU A 461 -2.16 5.83 -15.35
N ALA A 462 -2.47 4.92 -16.25
CA ALA A 462 -3.34 5.15 -17.39
C ALA A 462 -4.42 4.07 -17.45
N PHE A 463 -5.66 4.44 -17.75
CA PHE A 463 -6.80 3.52 -17.87
C PHE A 463 -7.55 3.80 -19.16
N GLY A 464 -7.90 2.76 -19.90
CA GLY A 464 -8.79 2.89 -21.04
C GLY A 464 -10.17 3.36 -20.61
N GLN A 465 -10.72 2.73 -19.56
CA GLN A 465 -11.97 3.11 -18.92
C GLN A 465 -11.86 3.00 -17.40
N LEU A 466 -12.07 4.10 -16.69
CA LEU A 466 -12.08 4.17 -15.24
C LEU A 466 -13.49 4.58 -14.77
N THR A 467 -14.09 3.82 -13.86
CA THR A 467 -15.28 4.27 -13.13
C THR A 467 -14.84 4.76 -11.75
N LEU A 468 -15.15 6.03 -11.46
CA LEU A 468 -14.86 6.64 -10.15
C LEU A 468 -16.06 7.50 -9.72
N SER A 469 -16.58 7.27 -8.53
CA SER A 469 -17.79 7.94 -8.02
C SER A 469 -18.97 7.84 -9.00
N LYS A 470 -19.16 6.67 -9.61
CA LYS A 470 -20.14 6.36 -10.66
C LYS A 470 -19.97 7.14 -11.96
N LEU A 471 -18.86 7.86 -12.12
CA LEU A 471 -18.53 8.58 -13.35
C LEU A 471 -17.67 7.70 -14.26
N PRO A 472 -18.10 7.44 -15.51
CA PRO A 472 -17.30 6.69 -16.48
C PRO A 472 -16.30 7.63 -17.15
N ILE A 473 -15.04 7.47 -16.81
CA ILE A 473 -13.93 8.28 -17.32
C ILE A 473 -13.21 7.47 -18.39
N GLN A 474 -13.10 8.01 -19.58
CA GLN A 474 -12.38 7.42 -20.70
C GLN A 474 -10.96 7.98 -20.78
N ASN A 475 -10.00 7.12 -21.15
CA ASN A 475 -8.58 7.49 -21.30
C ASN A 475 -8.06 8.28 -20.08
N ALA A 476 -8.37 7.78 -18.88
CA ALA A 476 -7.95 8.43 -17.65
C ALA A 476 -6.43 8.32 -17.48
N VAL A 477 -5.79 9.44 -17.13
CA VAL A 477 -4.37 9.52 -16.81
C VAL A 477 -4.21 10.16 -15.43
N LEU A 478 -3.45 9.50 -14.56
CA LEU A 478 -3.06 10.01 -13.25
C LEU A 478 -1.53 9.98 -13.16
N LYS A 479 -0.92 11.16 -12.94
CA LYS A 479 0.50 11.28 -12.61
C LYS A 479 0.64 12.01 -11.29
N ALA A 480 1.24 11.34 -10.31
CA ALA A 480 1.39 11.88 -8.97
C ALA A 480 2.76 11.53 -8.39
N THR A 481 3.32 12.46 -7.65
CA THR A 481 4.56 12.26 -6.90
C THR A 481 4.36 12.65 -5.45
N GLY A 482 5.07 12.00 -4.55
CA GLY A 482 5.06 12.30 -3.13
C GLY A 482 6.42 12.04 -2.52
N ILE A 483 6.94 12.99 -1.77
CA ILE A 483 8.19 12.86 -1.04
C ILE A 483 8.12 13.72 0.22
N ASP A 484 8.57 13.17 1.35
CA ASP A 484 8.68 13.88 2.63
C ASP A 484 7.43 14.68 3.02
N GLY A 485 6.24 14.09 2.81
CA GLY A 485 4.96 14.71 3.12
C GLY A 485 4.49 15.80 2.15
N GLN A 486 5.19 15.99 1.04
CA GLN A 486 4.73 16.82 -0.08
C GLN A 486 4.25 15.93 -1.23
N LEU A 487 2.94 15.91 -1.45
CA LEU A 487 2.34 15.17 -2.55
C LEU A 487 1.94 16.16 -3.66
N LYS A 488 2.22 15.80 -4.90
CA LYS A 488 1.86 16.57 -6.10
C LYS A 488 1.04 15.72 -7.03
N LEU A 489 -0.12 16.18 -7.40
CA LEU A 489 -0.89 15.69 -8.51
C LEU A 489 -0.44 16.44 -9.76
N ASN A 490 0.47 15.85 -10.53
CA ASN A 490 1.03 16.50 -11.72
C ASN A 490 -0.01 16.55 -12.85
N THR A 491 -0.79 15.50 -12.99
CA THR A 491 -1.85 15.39 -13.99
C THR A 491 -2.92 14.44 -13.50
N LEU A 492 -4.18 14.87 -13.59
CA LEU A 492 -5.35 14.00 -13.57
C LEU A 492 -6.22 14.44 -14.75
N SER A 493 -6.42 13.61 -15.75
CA SER A 493 -7.17 13.99 -16.95
C SER A 493 -7.94 12.80 -17.51
N GLY A 494 -8.96 13.09 -18.30
CA GLY A 494 -9.75 12.09 -19.00
C GLY A 494 -10.92 12.66 -19.77
N GLY A 495 -11.57 11.80 -20.53
CA GLY A 495 -12.87 12.07 -21.16
C GLY A 495 -14.00 11.76 -20.20
N LEU A 496 -14.96 12.64 -20.08
CA LEU A 496 -16.16 12.42 -19.29
C LEU A 496 -17.40 12.71 -20.14
N TYR A 497 -18.15 11.67 -20.47
CA TYR A 497 -19.20 11.70 -21.50
C TYR A 497 -18.63 12.20 -22.83
N ASN A 498 -19.10 13.33 -23.37
CA ASN A 498 -18.56 13.93 -24.61
C ASN A 498 -17.64 15.12 -24.34
N GLY A 499 -17.34 15.40 -23.08
CA GLY A 499 -16.43 16.46 -22.66
C GLY A 499 -15.12 15.91 -22.09
N THR A 500 -14.27 16.80 -21.59
CA THR A 500 -12.99 16.45 -21.00
C THR A 500 -12.79 17.17 -19.68
N PHE A 501 -11.94 16.60 -18.84
CA PHE A 501 -11.47 17.30 -17.64
C PHE A 501 -9.95 17.13 -17.48
N GLN A 502 -9.35 18.10 -16.84
CA GLN A 502 -7.95 18.08 -16.43
C GLN A 502 -7.81 18.76 -15.06
N ALA A 503 -6.99 18.19 -14.20
CA ALA A 503 -6.66 18.78 -12.90
C ALA A 503 -5.20 18.54 -12.56
N ASN A 504 -4.64 19.45 -11.77
CA ASN A 504 -3.36 19.33 -11.09
C ASN A 504 -3.47 19.96 -9.71
N GLY A 505 -2.55 19.61 -8.80
CA GLY A 505 -2.64 20.13 -7.44
C GLY A 505 -1.49 19.69 -6.55
N SER A 506 -1.57 20.08 -5.28
CA SER A 506 -0.61 19.72 -4.26
C SER A 506 -1.31 19.48 -2.91
N LEU A 507 -0.76 18.55 -2.14
CA LEU A 507 -1.16 18.28 -0.77
C LEU A 507 0.09 18.27 0.10
N ASP A 508 0.19 19.21 1.03
CA ASP A 508 1.28 19.29 2.00
C ASP A 508 0.77 18.79 3.36
N VAL A 509 1.31 17.64 3.82
CA VAL A 509 0.92 16.99 5.09
C VAL A 509 2.03 17.05 6.16
N ARG A 510 3.05 17.86 5.95
CA ARG A 510 4.17 18.02 6.92
C ARG A 510 3.69 18.62 8.25
N GLN A 511 2.71 19.51 8.18
CA GLN A 511 2.05 20.09 9.35
C GLN A 511 0.85 19.24 9.79
N ASP A 512 0.36 19.45 11.02
CA ASP A 512 -0.80 18.72 11.53
C ASP A 512 -2.11 19.10 10.81
N ILE A 513 -2.14 20.29 10.24
CA ILE A 513 -3.23 20.75 9.38
C ILE A 513 -2.73 20.70 7.93
N PRO A 514 -3.17 19.72 7.12
CA PRO A 514 -2.78 19.62 5.73
C PRO A 514 -3.24 20.82 4.91
N LEU A 515 -2.42 21.19 3.92
CA LEU A 515 -2.73 22.22 2.94
C LEU A 515 -2.98 21.57 1.58
N LEU A 516 -4.13 21.88 0.99
CA LEU A 516 -4.54 21.40 -0.33
C LEU A 516 -4.64 22.56 -1.30
N ALA A 517 -4.09 22.42 -2.50
CA ALA A 517 -4.32 23.32 -3.63
C ALA A 517 -4.70 22.48 -4.86
N LEU A 518 -5.70 22.92 -5.61
CA LEU A 518 -6.22 22.23 -6.77
C LEU A 518 -6.55 23.23 -7.89
N GLN A 519 -6.02 22.99 -9.07
CA GLN A 519 -6.43 23.65 -10.29
C GLN A 519 -7.18 22.66 -11.15
N SER A 520 -8.33 23.03 -11.66
CA SER A 520 -9.10 22.15 -12.53
C SER A 520 -9.73 22.87 -13.70
N GLN A 521 -9.83 22.18 -14.83
CA GLN A 521 -10.50 22.63 -16.02
C GLN A 521 -11.45 21.51 -16.50
N ILE A 522 -12.70 21.85 -16.70
CA ILE A 522 -13.72 20.98 -17.28
C ILE A 522 -14.20 21.63 -18.58
N LYS A 523 -14.34 20.88 -19.65
CA LYS A 523 -14.79 21.37 -20.96
C LYS A 523 -15.94 20.54 -21.48
N GLN A 524 -17.07 21.20 -21.72
CA GLN A 524 -18.25 20.63 -22.41
C GLN A 524 -18.78 19.35 -21.81
N VAL A 525 -18.79 19.23 -20.48
CA VAL A 525 -19.34 18.07 -19.77
C VAL A 525 -20.81 18.31 -19.44
N PRO A 526 -21.75 17.36 -19.67
CA PRO A 526 -23.14 17.50 -19.27
C PRO A 526 -23.27 17.57 -17.73
N VAL A 527 -23.62 18.74 -17.19
CA VAL A 527 -23.67 18.99 -15.74
C VAL A 527 -24.68 18.07 -15.03
N GLU A 528 -25.79 17.79 -15.67
CA GLU A 528 -26.84 16.92 -15.13
C GLU A 528 -26.33 15.48 -14.90
N ARG A 529 -25.42 15.00 -15.73
CA ARG A 529 -24.85 13.65 -15.59
C ARG A 529 -23.91 13.55 -14.37
N ILE A 530 -23.16 14.62 -14.09
CA ILE A 530 -22.32 14.68 -12.90
C ILE A 530 -23.18 14.64 -11.63
N LEU A 531 -24.23 15.46 -11.58
CA LEU A 531 -25.13 15.53 -10.42
C LEU A 531 -25.92 14.23 -10.20
N GLN A 532 -26.41 13.62 -11.28
CA GLN A 532 -27.11 12.32 -11.23
C GLN A 532 -26.20 11.20 -10.72
N ALA A 533 -24.92 11.16 -11.14
CA ALA A 533 -23.97 10.18 -10.64
C ALA A 533 -23.75 10.31 -9.12
N GLN A 534 -23.82 11.53 -8.59
CA GLN A 534 -23.75 11.79 -7.14
C GLN A 534 -25.08 11.54 -6.42
N GLY A 535 -26.14 11.08 -7.12
CA GLY A 535 -27.47 10.82 -6.55
C GLY A 535 -28.28 12.09 -6.28
N GLN A 536 -27.90 13.21 -6.90
CA GLN A 536 -28.59 14.48 -6.78
C GLN A 536 -29.62 14.68 -7.94
N THR A 537 -30.73 15.32 -7.66
CA THR A 537 -31.65 15.77 -8.71
C THR A 537 -31.08 17.03 -9.34
N PRO A 538 -30.75 17.03 -10.65
CA PRO A 538 -30.12 18.21 -11.24
C PRO A 538 -31.12 19.36 -11.36
N PRO A 539 -30.77 20.59 -10.90
CA PRO A 539 -31.62 21.77 -11.13
C PRO A 539 -31.40 22.38 -12.52
N VAL A 540 -30.34 21.99 -13.19
CA VAL A 540 -29.95 22.51 -14.50
C VAL A 540 -29.39 21.40 -15.37
N LYS A 541 -29.65 21.46 -16.67
CA LYS A 541 -29.01 20.66 -17.73
C LYS A 541 -28.18 21.59 -18.62
N GLY A 542 -27.16 21.04 -19.29
CA GLY A 542 -26.36 21.71 -20.30
C GLY A 542 -24.89 21.34 -20.21
N GLN A 543 -24.12 21.81 -21.19
CA GLN A 543 -22.71 21.53 -21.28
C GLN A 543 -21.92 22.59 -20.49
N ILE A 544 -21.33 22.17 -19.37
CA ILE A 544 -20.52 23.04 -18.52
C ILE A 544 -19.07 23.09 -19.00
N THR A 545 -18.54 24.31 -19.05
CA THR A 545 -17.10 24.59 -19.06
C THR A 545 -16.81 25.30 -17.75
N LEU A 546 -15.81 24.79 -16.99
CA LEU A 546 -15.43 25.30 -15.68
C LEU A 546 -13.90 25.38 -15.60
N ASP A 547 -13.41 26.51 -15.18
CA ASP A 547 -12.01 26.71 -14.78
C ASP A 547 -11.96 27.09 -13.30
N SER A 548 -11.11 26.43 -12.50
CA SER A 548 -11.03 26.72 -11.08
C SER A 548 -9.59 26.65 -10.55
N ASN A 549 -9.32 27.49 -9.56
CA ASN A 549 -8.09 27.46 -8.77
C ASN A 549 -8.49 27.62 -7.30
N LEU A 550 -8.45 26.52 -6.58
CA LEU A 550 -8.98 26.40 -5.22
C LEU A 550 -7.91 25.94 -4.24
N SER A 551 -8.00 26.41 -3.01
CA SER A 551 -7.15 25.97 -1.91
C SER A 551 -7.98 25.81 -0.64
N GLY A 552 -7.54 24.89 0.22
CA GLY A 552 -8.17 24.62 1.50
C GLY A 552 -7.18 24.00 2.49
N ARG A 553 -7.57 23.94 3.74
CA ARG A 553 -6.76 23.36 4.81
C ARG A 553 -7.60 22.51 5.75
N GLY A 554 -7.02 21.42 6.23
CA GLY A 554 -7.71 20.51 7.16
C GLY A 554 -7.80 19.07 6.66
N ASN A 555 -8.20 18.18 7.55
CA ASN A 555 -8.28 16.75 7.32
C ASN A 555 -9.70 16.19 7.49
N SER A 556 -10.72 16.95 7.06
CA SER A 556 -12.11 16.51 6.99
C SER A 556 -12.85 17.31 5.93
N GLN A 557 -13.99 16.81 5.45
CA GLN A 557 -14.83 17.56 4.52
C GLN A 557 -15.18 18.93 5.08
N LYS A 558 -15.62 18.97 6.35
CA LYS A 558 -15.97 20.22 7.02
C LYS A 558 -14.81 21.21 7.05
N ALA A 559 -13.63 20.78 7.46
CA ALA A 559 -12.46 21.65 7.57
C ALA A 559 -12.02 22.20 6.20
N LEU A 560 -12.06 21.38 5.15
CA LEU A 560 -11.72 21.80 3.79
C LEU A 560 -12.71 22.82 3.26
N ILE A 561 -14.01 22.62 3.48
CA ILE A 561 -15.05 23.57 3.05
C ILE A 561 -14.95 24.87 3.86
N ASP A 562 -14.83 24.80 5.19
CA ASP A 562 -14.74 25.99 6.06
C ASP A 562 -13.53 26.88 5.70
N SER A 563 -12.48 26.29 5.14
CA SER A 563 -11.26 26.98 4.76
C SER A 563 -11.10 27.18 3.25
N LEU A 564 -12.12 26.90 2.45
CA LEU A 564 -12.06 26.98 0.98
C LEU A 564 -11.85 28.40 0.51
N ASN A 565 -10.77 28.62 -0.26
CA ASN A 565 -10.42 29.89 -0.87
C ASN A 565 -10.08 29.70 -2.35
N GLY A 566 -10.20 30.77 -3.15
CA GLY A 566 -9.79 30.75 -4.56
C GLY A 566 -10.83 31.32 -5.49
N THR A 567 -10.77 30.93 -6.75
CA THR A 567 -11.63 31.43 -7.82
C THR A 567 -12.15 30.28 -8.70
N ALA A 568 -13.34 30.46 -9.27
CA ALA A 568 -13.83 29.62 -10.35
C ALA A 568 -14.61 30.47 -11.35
N SER A 569 -14.56 30.09 -12.62
CA SER A 569 -15.42 30.66 -13.68
C SER A 569 -16.15 29.53 -14.39
N PHE A 570 -17.39 29.73 -14.68
CA PHE A 570 -18.19 28.72 -15.36
C PHE A 570 -19.05 29.29 -16.47
N VAL A 571 -19.28 28.48 -17.50
CA VAL A 571 -20.24 28.73 -18.59
C VAL A 571 -20.97 27.44 -18.85
N ILE A 572 -22.32 27.51 -18.86
CA ILE A 572 -23.19 26.41 -19.30
C ILE A 572 -23.90 26.86 -20.57
N ASN A 573 -23.71 26.16 -21.66
CA ASN A 573 -24.29 26.47 -22.95
C ASN A 573 -25.44 25.53 -23.29
N ASN A 574 -26.42 26.03 -24.05
CA ASN A 574 -27.56 25.29 -24.59
C ASN A 574 -28.23 24.45 -23.50
N GLY A 575 -28.59 25.10 -22.42
CA GLY A 575 -29.05 24.43 -21.22
C GLY A 575 -30.57 24.64 -20.98
N MET A 576 -30.98 24.09 -19.83
CA MET A 576 -32.37 24.15 -19.37
C MET A 576 -32.38 24.22 -17.83
N LEU A 577 -33.08 25.18 -17.28
CA LEU A 577 -33.44 25.22 -15.86
C LEU A 577 -34.61 24.28 -15.64
N LEU A 578 -34.42 23.26 -14.79
CA LEU A 578 -35.45 22.23 -14.55
C LEU A 578 -36.39 22.64 -13.43
N ASN A 579 -37.67 22.31 -13.58
CA ASN A 579 -38.73 22.63 -12.62
C ASN A 579 -38.83 24.14 -12.28
N ALA A 580 -38.42 24.99 -13.20
CA ALA A 580 -38.45 26.43 -13.06
C ALA A 580 -38.97 27.03 -14.40
N ASN A 581 -40.24 27.33 -14.49
CA ASN A 581 -40.80 28.01 -15.65
C ASN A 581 -40.80 29.52 -15.42
N LEU A 582 -39.66 30.17 -15.72
CA LEU A 582 -39.47 31.61 -15.54
C LEU A 582 -40.34 32.41 -16.50
N GLU A 583 -40.55 31.93 -17.72
CA GLU A 583 -41.41 32.56 -18.71
C GLU A 583 -42.85 32.66 -18.22
N GLN A 584 -43.40 31.57 -17.65
CA GLN A 584 -44.71 31.55 -17.05
C GLN A 584 -44.82 32.45 -15.80
N GLN A 585 -43.83 32.38 -14.91
CA GLN A 585 -43.81 33.22 -13.69
C GLN A 585 -43.84 34.72 -14.07
N LEU A 586 -43.04 35.09 -15.06
CA LEU A 586 -43.06 36.44 -15.61
C LEU A 586 -44.36 36.79 -16.26
N CYS A 587 -44.90 35.88 -17.07
CA CYS A 587 -46.20 35.98 -17.73
C CYS A 587 -47.34 36.22 -16.72
N THR A 588 -47.38 35.44 -15.65
CA THR A 588 -48.32 35.64 -14.55
C THR A 588 -48.17 37.01 -13.90
N GLY A 589 -46.91 37.41 -13.64
CA GLY A 589 -46.60 38.74 -13.08
C GLY A 589 -47.06 39.89 -13.98
N ILE A 590 -46.80 39.83 -15.29
CA ILE A 590 -47.22 40.81 -16.28
C ILE A 590 -48.75 40.89 -16.40
N ALA A 591 -49.41 39.74 -16.46
CA ALA A 591 -50.89 39.66 -16.51
C ALA A 591 -51.52 40.35 -15.28
N LEU A 592 -50.97 40.09 -14.10
CA LEU A 592 -51.39 40.70 -12.85
C LEU A 592 -51.21 42.22 -12.84
N LEU A 593 -50.10 42.71 -13.34
CA LEU A 593 -49.80 44.13 -13.51
C LEU A 593 -50.75 44.78 -14.53
N ASN A 594 -51.13 44.05 -15.60
CA ASN A 594 -52.09 44.48 -16.62
C ASN A 594 -53.53 44.30 -16.17
N ARG A 595 -53.79 43.77 -14.95
CA ARG A 595 -55.12 43.47 -14.44
C ARG A 595 -55.89 42.51 -15.36
N LYS A 596 -55.21 41.57 -16.00
CA LYS A 596 -55.73 40.51 -16.87
C LYS A 596 -55.55 39.14 -16.24
N THR A 597 -56.43 38.22 -16.53
CA THR A 597 -56.29 36.81 -16.18
C THR A 597 -55.68 36.06 -17.34
N LEU A 598 -54.87 35.08 -17.06
CA LEU A 598 -54.29 34.17 -18.07
C LEU A 598 -55.38 33.34 -18.70
N SER A 599 -55.43 33.30 -20.03
CA SER A 599 -56.40 32.55 -20.81
C SER A 599 -55.91 31.16 -21.22
N SER A 600 -54.62 30.88 -21.08
CA SER A 600 -53.98 29.62 -21.42
C SER A 600 -53.36 28.94 -20.21
N THR A 601 -53.44 27.60 -20.17
CA THR A 601 -52.68 26.79 -19.21
C THR A 601 -51.21 26.78 -19.60
N PRO A 602 -50.31 26.87 -18.61
CA PRO A 602 -48.87 26.89 -18.86
C PRO A 602 -48.39 25.62 -19.55
N GLN A 603 -47.65 25.77 -20.63
CA GLN A 603 -46.96 24.66 -21.30
C GLN A 603 -45.52 24.57 -20.79
N GLY A 604 -45.21 23.41 -20.21
CA GLY A 604 -43.84 23.09 -19.74
C GLY A 604 -43.57 23.47 -18.27
N LYS A 605 -42.61 22.82 -17.71
CA LYS A 605 -42.10 23.05 -16.32
C LYS A 605 -40.70 23.65 -16.28
N ASP A 606 -40.03 23.73 -17.41
CA ASP A 606 -38.62 24.02 -17.53
C ASP A 606 -38.38 25.28 -18.37
N THR A 607 -37.24 25.97 -18.14
CA THR A 607 -36.85 27.16 -18.91
C THR A 607 -35.58 26.87 -19.71
N PRO A 608 -35.63 26.83 -21.05
CA PRO A 608 -34.44 26.73 -21.88
C PRO A 608 -33.66 28.05 -21.85
N PHE A 609 -32.32 27.94 -21.84
CA PHE A 609 -31.43 29.09 -21.96
C PHE A 609 -30.32 28.82 -22.97
N GLN A 610 -29.75 29.89 -23.54
CA GLN A 610 -28.65 29.82 -24.47
C GLN A 610 -27.32 29.74 -23.74
N GLU A 611 -27.15 30.56 -22.71
CA GLU A 611 -25.91 30.69 -21.93
C GLU A 611 -26.25 31.02 -20.47
N LEU A 612 -25.60 30.34 -19.55
CA LEU A 612 -25.55 30.69 -18.13
C LEU A 612 -24.07 30.78 -17.73
N ARG A 613 -23.63 31.93 -17.25
CA ARG A 613 -22.23 32.16 -16.88
C ARG A 613 -22.07 32.96 -15.60
N GLY A 614 -20.93 32.81 -14.94
CA GLY A 614 -20.57 33.57 -13.75
C GLY A 614 -19.17 33.30 -13.25
N ASN A 615 -18.65 34.21 -12.47
CA ASN A 615 -17.37 34.09 -11.77
C ASN A 615 -17.63 33.96 -10.27
N LEU A 616 -16.89 33.08 -9.61
CA LEU A 616 -16.98 32.83 -8.18
C LEU A 616 -15.65 33.16 -7.50
N THR A 617 -15.72 33.88 -6.39
CA THR A 617 -14.59 34.07 -5.50
C THR A 617 -14.91 33.43 -4.17
N PHE A 618 -14.08 32.48 -3.77
CA PHE A 618 -14.24 31.73 -2.52
C PHE A 618 -13.40 32.37 -1.42
N ARG A 619 -13.99 32.65 -0.28
CA ARG A 619 -13.33 33.11 0.94
C ARG A 619 -13.88 32.38 2.15
N ASN A 620 -13.05 31.53 2.75
CA ASN A 620 -13.42 30.74 3.94
C ASN A 620 -14.77 30.03 3.80
N GLY A 621 -14.97 29.35 2.67
CA GLY A 621 -16.15 28.55 2.40
C GLY A 621 -17.37 29.32 1.88
N VAL A 622 -17.30 30.64 1.73
CA VAL A 622 -18.32 31.45 1.09
C VAL A 622 -17.92 31.79 -0.34
N ALA A 623 -18.76 31.40 -1.30
CA ALA A 623 -18.60 31.73 -2.72
C ALA A 623 -19.41 33.00 -3.06
N SER A 624 -18.71 34.09 -3.33
CA SER A 624 -19.31 35.34 -3.81
C SER A 624 -19.33 35.34 -5.33
N ASN A 625 -20.50 35.57 -5.91
CA ASN A 625 -20.67 35.74 -7.35
C ASN A 625 -21.19 37.14 -7.66
N PRO A 626 -20.41 37.98 -8.34
CA PRO A 626 -20.83 39.35 -8.66
C PRO A 626 -21.60 39.48 -9.98
N ASP A 627 -21.56 38.48 -10.86
CA ASP A 627 -21.81 38.69 -12.30
C ASP A 627 -22.55 37.51 -12.98
N LEU A 628 -23.44 36.84 -12.26
CA LEU A 628 -24.26 35.78 -12.88
C LEU A 628 -25.05 36.39 -14.05
N LYS A 629 -24.98 35.74 -15.17
CA LYS A 629 -25.80 36.09 -16.34
C LYS A 629 -26.40 34.88 -17.00
N VAL A 630 -27.72 34.91 -17.20
CA VAL A 630 -28.46 33.89 -17.93
C VAL A 630 -29.12 34.52 -19.12
N ARG A 631 -28.85 34.01 -20.31
CA ARG A 631 -29.50 34.39 -21.55
C ARG A 631 -30.64 33.45 -21.87
N ILE A 632 -31.86 33.95 -21.78
CA ILE A 632 -33.05 33.23 -22.16
C ILE A 632 -33.64 34.02 -23.35
N PRO A 633 -34.24 33.36 -24.38
CA PRO A 633 -34.90 34.09 -25.46
C PRO A 633 -35.90 35.14 -24.94
N GLY A 634 -35.67 36.41 -25.24
CA GLY A 634 -36.47 37.55 -24.79
C GLY A 634 -36.26 38.07 -23.37
N LEU A 635 -35.36 37.39 -22.60
CA LEU A 635 -35.08 37.71 -21.22
C LEU A 635 -33.59 37.63 -20.95
N THR A 636 -33.04 38.54 -20.17
CA THR A 636 -31.74 38.38 -19.55
C THR A 636 -31.91 38.36 -18.02
N VAL A 637 -31.39 37.35 -17.39
CA VAL A 637 -31.34 37.26 -15.93
C VAL A 637 -29.93 37.61 -15.46
N ASN A 638 -29.83 38.71 -14.69
CA ASN A 638 -28.61 39.11 -14.02
C ASN A 638 -28.67 38.70 -12.53
N GLY A 639 -27.56 38.33 -11.94
CA GLY A 639 -27.55 37.92 -10.54
C GLY A 639 -26.25 38.26 -9.84
N ASN A 640 -26.33 38.54 -8.55
CA ASN A 640 -25.18 38.65 -7.67
C ASN A 640 -25.56 38.21 -6.26
N GLY A 641 -24.60 37.69 -5.52
CA GLY A 641 -24.83 37.25 -4.16
C GLY A 641 -23.81 36.26 -3.66
N ASP A 642 -24.12 35.71 -2.50
CA ASP A 642 -23.25 34.79 -1.78
C ASP A 642 -23.91 33.41 -1.64
N ILE A 643 -23.09 32.37 -1.81
CA ILE A 643 -23.42 30.97 -1.53
C ILE A 643 -22.50 30.52 -0.40
N ASP A 644 -23.07 30.32 0.78
CA ASP A 644 -22.33 29.81 1.92
C ASP A 644 -22.29 28.28 1.89
N LEU A 645 -21.18 27.72 1.41
CA LEU A 645 -21.00 26.27 1.30
C LEU A 645 -20.92 25.57 2.67
N ARG A 646 -20.54 26.29 3.74
CA ARG A 646 -20.40 25.73 5.10
C ARG A 646 -21.74 25.21 5.62
N VAL A 647 -22.82 25.88 5.24
CA VAL A 647 -24.20 25.58 5.66
C VAL A 647 -25.12 25.27 4.48
N LEU A 648 -24.60 25.22 3.24
CA LEU A 648 -25.36 25.04 2.00
C LEU A 648 -26.51 26.02 1.88
N GLY A 649 -26.24 27.29 2.19
CA GLY A 649 -27.21 28.39 2.13
C GLY A 649 -26.89 29.39 1.04
N MET A 650 -27.88 30.18 0.60
CA MET A 650 -27.68 31.27 -0.35
C MET A 650 -28.39 32.54 0.10
N ASP A 651 -27.79 33.69 -0.22
CA ASP A 651 -28.42 35.01 -0.22
C ASP A 651 -28.06 35.68 -1.54
N TYR A 652 -29.01 35.71 -2.46
CA TYR A 652 -28.77 36.04 -3.84
C TYR A 652 -29.79 37.04 -4.35
N ARG A 653 -29.35 38.08 -5.07
CA ARG A 653 -30.21 39.03 -5.77
C ARG A 653 -30.24 38.67 -7.24
N VAL A 654 -31.43 38.63 -7.83
CA VAL A 654 -31.65 38.31 -9.22
C VAL A 654 -32.51 39.39 -9.84
N GLY A 655 -32.05 39.93 -10.95
CA GLY A 655 -32.82 40.88 -11.77
C GLY A 655 -33.24 40.22 -13.09
N ILE A 656 -34.49 40.19 -13.39
CA ILE A 656 -35.05 39.72 -14.68
C ILE A 656 -35.29 40.92 -15.58
N LEU A 657 -34.39 41.10 -16.57
CA LEU A 657 -34.53 42.17 -17.58
C LEU A 657 -35.38 41.66 -18.75
N VAL A 658 -36.48 42.35 -19.03
CA VAL A 658 -37.35 42.04 -20.14
C VAL A 658 -36.84 42.77 -21.39
N GLU A 659 -36.23 42.04 -22.33
CA GLU A 659 -35.69 42.60 -23.58
C GLU A 659 -36.73 42.69 -24.69
N GLY A 660 -37.84 41.97 -24.56
CA GLY A 660 -38.86 41.80 -25.57
C GLY A 660 -38.55 40.63 -26.51
N ASP A 661 -39.56 39.84 -26.78
CA ASP A 661 -39.43 38.71 -27.71
C ASP A 661 -40.30 38.97 -28.95
N GLN A 662 -39.74 38.74 -30.12
CA GLN A 662 -40.50 38.78 -31.38
C GLN A 662 -41.31 37.50 -31.63
N ARG A 663 -41.22 36.49 -30.78
CA ARG A 663 -41.98 35.28 -30.83
C ARG A 663 -43.41 35.54 -30.36
N ALA A 664 -44.39 34.78 -30.89
CA ALA A 664 -45.76 34.82 -30.43
C ALA A 664 -45.82 34.50 -28.91
N VAL A 665 -46.29 35.46 -28.12
CA VAL A 665 -46.49 35.28 -26.66
C VAL A 665 -47.48 34.14 -26.42
N PRO A 666 -47.22 33.25 -25.47
CA PRO A 666 -48.10 32.10 -25.18
C PRO A 666 -49.55 32.53 -24.81
N ASP A 667 -49.68 33.72 -24.24
CA ASP A 667 -50.96 34.28 -23.82
C ASP A 667 -51.00 35.79 -24.08
N PRO A 668 -52.05 36.34 -24.69
CA PRO A 668 -52.23 37.78 -24.93
C PRO A 668 -52.19 38.63 -23.64
N ALA A 669 -52.49 38.04 -22.48
CA ALA A 669 -52.36 38.72 -21.18
C ALA A 669 -50.90 38.98 -20.77
N CYS A 670 -49.96 38.23 -21.34
CA CYS A 670 -48.56 38.33 -21.10
C CYS A 670 -47.82 39.30 -22.06
N GLN A 671 -48.59 39.97 -22.96
CA GLN A 671 -47.96 40.88 -23.90
C GLN A 671 -47.26 42.00 -23.14
N VAL A 672 -45.95 42.09 -23.32
CA VAL A 672 -45.14 43.14 -22.73
C VAL A 672 -45.41 44.41 -23.49
N GLY A 673 -46.12 45.36 -22.88
CA GLY A 673 -46.27 46.68 -23.44
C GLY A 673 -44.88 47.36 -23.44
N SER A 674 -44.72 48.35 -24.34
CA SER A 674 -43.51 49.16 -24.42
C SER A 674 -43.03 49.73 -23.04
N ASN A 675 -43.98 49.94 -22.14
CA ASN A 675 -43.74 50.42 -20.78
C ASN A 675 -42.94 49.47 -19.87
N PHE A 676 -42.87 48.18 -20.19
CA PHE A 676 -42.17 47.17 -19.39
C PHE A 676 -40.86 46.70 -20.05
N GLN A 677 -40.63 47.13 -21.29
CA GLN A 677 -39.39 46.79 -21.99
C GLN A 677 -38.21 47.57 -21.37
N GLY A 678 -37.07 46.86 -21.12
CA GLY A 678 -35.92 47.42 -20.44
C GLY A 678 -36.07 47.61 -18.92
N ILE A 679 -37.18 47.11 -18.34
CA ILE A 679 -37.37 47.08 -16.89
C ILE A 679 -36.84 45.79 -16.31
N GLU A 680 -36.02 45.90 -15.24
CA GLU A 680 -35.48 44.78 -14.47
C GLU A 680 -36.39 44.51 -13.26
N VAL A 681 -36.97 43.32 -13.20
CA VAL A 681 -37.79 42.86 -12.08
C VAL A 681 -36.89 42.24 -11.01
N PRO A 682 -36.79 42.83 -9.80
CA PRO A 682 -35.90 42.37 -8.78
C PRO A 682 -36.49 41.21 -7.97
N LEU A 683 -35.68 40.16 -7.80
CA LEU A 683 -35.96 39.02 -6.93
C LEU A 683 -34.86 38.90 -5.89
N ARG A 684 -35.18 38.41 -4.71
CA ARG A 684 -34.21 37.95 -3.70
C ARG A 684 -34.43 36.49 -3.40
N CYS A 685 -33.37 35.68 -3.53
CA CYS A 685 -33.36 34.27 -3.28
C CYS A 685 -32.55 34.04 -1.97
N ARG A 686 -33.21 33.50 -0.93
CA ARG A 686 -32.57 33.31 0.37
C ARG A 686 -33.06 32.01 0.97
N GLY A 687 -32.13 31.17 1.49
CA GLY A 687 -32.44 29.91 2.14
C GLY A 687 -31.54 28.76 1.70
N PRO A 688 -31.96 27.50 1.90
CA PRO A 688 -31.21 26.34 1.45
C PRO A 688 -30.95 26.36 -0.05
N LEU A 689 -29.70 26.02 -0.44
CA LEU A 689 -29.28 26.01 -1.84
C LEU A 689 -30.12 25.02 -2.69
N GLU A 690 -30.54 23.91 -2.09
CA GLU A 690 -31.30 22.86 -2.72
C GLU A 690 -32.71 23.30 -3.17
N LEU A 691 -33.26 24.36 -2.58
CA LEU A 691 -34.50 24.94 -2.98
C LEU A 691 -34.44 25.64 -4.36
N GLY A 692 -33.23 26.06 -4.77
CA GLY A 692 -33.04 26.71 -6.06
C GLY A 692 -33.97 27.90 -6.26
N ALA A 693 -34.71 27.91 -7.38
CA ALA A 693 -35.67 28.97 -7.70
C ALA A 693 -36.85 29.09 -6.70
N LYS A 694 -37.19 28.05 -5.96
CA LYS A 694 -38.24 28.09 -4.94
C LYS A 694 -37.87 28.98 -3.73
N ALA A 695 -36.60 29.28 -3.55
CA ALA A 695 -36.13 30.20 -2.53
C ALA A 695 -36.25 31.68 -2.93
N CYS A 696 -36.71 31.98 -4.16
CA CYS A 696 -36.76 33.33 -4.70
C CYS A 696 -38.13 33.99 -4.45
N ARG A 697 -38.11 35.23 -4.02
CA ARG A 697 -39.30 36.08 -3.78
C ARG A 697 -39.06 37.45 -4.39
N LEU A 698 -40.15 38.17 -4.73
CA LEU A 698 -40.07 39.56 -5.16
C LEU A 698 -39.36 40.41 -4.08
N ASP A 699 -38.37 41.17 -4.50
CA ASP A 699 -37.68 42.13 -3.62
C ASP A 699 -38.52 43.39 -3.48
N LYS A 700 -39.19 43.54 -2.32
CA LYS A 700 -40.07 44.69 -2.06
C LYS A 700 -39.37 46.03 -2.09
N ASP A 701 -38.08 46.02 -1.70
CA ASP A 701 -37.26 47.26 -1.67
C ASP A 701 -36.90 47.69 -3.10
N GLY A 702 -36.69 46.74 -4.00
CA GLY A 702 -36.44 46.99 -5.42
C GLY A 702 -37.70 47.37 -6.23
N LEU A 703 -38.88 46.93 -5.84
CA LEU A 703 -40.13 47.18 -6.56
C LEU A 703 -40.47 48.70 -6.62
N GLY A 704 -40.11 49.46 -5.60
CA GLY A 704 -40.28 50.93 -5.62
C GLY A 704 -39.54 51.59 -6.78
N GLN A 705 -38.32 51.16 -7.06
CA GLN A 705 -37.51 51.68 -8.20
C GLN A 705 -38.08 51.24 -9.56
N VAL A 706 -38.64 50.05 -9.65
CA VAL A 706 -39.32 49.53 -10.86
C VAL A 706 -40.55 50.41 -11.18
N ALA A 707 -41.36 50.69 -10.18
CA ALA A 707 -42.55 51.54 -10.34
C ALA A 707 -42.22 52.96 -10.84
N ILE A 708 -41.13 53.54 -10.33
CA ILE A 708 -40.63 54.85 -10.75
C ILE A 708 -40.15 54.83 -12.21
N LYS A 709 -39.38 53.80 -12.61
CA LYS A 709 -38.90 53.62 -13.99
C LYS A 709 -40.08 53.37 -14.97
N ALA A 710 -41.03 52.55 -14.60
CA ALA A 710 -42.22 52.26 -15.42
C ALA A 710 -43.08 53.52 -15.60
N ALA A 711 -43.23 54.34 -14.56
CA ALA A 711 -43.91 55.63 -14.65
C ALA A 711 -43.18 56.62 -15.52
N GLY A 712 -41.82 56.62 -15.46
CA GLY A 712 -40.94 57.45 -16.30
C GLY A 712 -41.06 57.09 -17.79
N ASN A 713 -41.05 55.78 -18.12
CA ASN A 713 -41.21 55.33 -19.49
C ASN A 713 -42.59 55.71 -20.06
N LYS A 714 -43.68 55.57 -19.26
CA LYS A 714 -45.02 55.95 -19.64
C LYS A 714 -45.16 57.46 -19.87
N LEU A 715 -44.36 58.27 -19.16
CA LEU A 715 -44.30 59.70 -19.34
C LEU A 715 -43.53 60.07 -20.61
N SER A 716 -42.42 59.33 -20.89
CA SER A 716 -41.63 59.48 -22.09
C SER A 716 -42.40 59.19 -23.37
N ASP A 717 -43.15 58.03 -23.39
CA ASP A 717 -43.98 57.64 -24.54
C ASP A 717 -45.08 58.67 -24.83
N LYS A 718 -45.74 59.17 -23.78
CA LYS A 718 -46.75 60.25 -23.93
C LYS A 718 -46.13 61.57 -24.37
N LEU A 719 -44.89 61.85 -24.00
CA LEU A 719 -44.18 63.01 -24.46
C LEU A 719 -43.74 62.86 -25.93
N GLU A 720 -43.28 61.65 -26.32
CA GLU A 720 -42.91 61.35 -27.70
C GLU A 720 -44.11 61.39 -28.65
N GLU A 721 -45.26 60.82 -28.25
CA GLU A 721 -46.52 60.92 -29.01
C GLU A 721 -47.05 62.38 -29.18
N LYS A 722 -46.81 63.24 -28.16
CA LYS A 722 -47.10 64.67 -28.25
C LYS A 722 -46.07 65.40 -29.06
N LEU A 723 -44.79 65.03 -29.02
CA LEU A 723 -43.68 65.65 -29.76
C LEU A 723 -43.77 65.35 -31.27
N ASP A 724 -44.29 64.16 -31.66
CA ASP A 724 -44.50 63.83 -33.07
C ASP A 724 -45.59 64.70 -33.72
N LYS A 725 -46.39 65.36 -32.91
CA LYS A 725 -47.41 66.36 -33.32
C LYS A 725 -46.96 67.84 -33.28
N VAL A 726 -45.66 68.09 -32.95
CA VAL A 726 -45.08 69.43 -32.82
C VAL A 726 -43.83 69.56 -33.70
N ASN A 727 -43.55 70.73 -34.16
CA ASN A 727 -42.52 71.18 -35.11
C ASN A 727 -41.13 70.49 -34.93
N PRO A 728 -40.47 69.96 -36.02
CA PRO A 728 -39.24 69.20 -35.99
C PRO A 728 -38.05 69.89 -35.29
N GLN A 729 -37.99 71.21 -35.26
CA GLN A 729 -36.91 72.02 -34.62
C GLN A 729 -36.92 71.96 -33.07
N LEU A 730 -38.10 71.71 -32.46
CA LEU A 730 -38.22 71.52 -31.01
C LEU A 730 -37.88 70.12 -30.55
N LYS A 731 -37.98 69.12 -31.45
CA LYS A 731 -37.69 67.74 -31.22
C LYS A 731 -36.21 67.47 -30.97
N ASP A 732 -35.34 68.12 -31.72
CA ASP A 732 -33.90 67.99 -31.59
C ASP A 732 -33.34 68.76 -30.37
N ALA A 733 -33.90 69.85 -29.98
CA ALA A 733 -33.54 70.64 -28.78
C ALA A 733 -33.90 69.84 -27.48
N LEU A 734 -35.04 69.15 -27.46
CA LEU A 734 -35.46 68.36 -26.31
C LEU A 734 -34.73 67.01 -26.20
N LYS A 735 -34.37 66.30 -27.32
CA LYS A 735 -33.51 65.13 -27.32
C LYS A 735 -32.16 65.38 -26.70
N GLY A 736 -31.61 66.59 -26.84
CA GLY A 736 -30.36 66.96 -26.21
C GLY A 736 -30.42 67.15 -24.68
N LEU A 737 -31.61 67.46 -24.14
CA LEU A 737 -31.81 67.66 -22.70
C LEU A 737 -32.04 66.35 -21.91
N PHE A 738 -32.50 65.25 -22.58
CA PHE A 738 -32.81 63.95 -21.95
C PHE A 738 -31.70 62.89 -22.18
N LYS A 739 -30.60 63.28 -22.78
CA LYS A 739 -29.41 62.43 -23.01
C LYS A 739 -28.28 62.66 -22.02
N ARG A 740 -28.63 63.04 -20.78
CA ARG A 740 -27.68 63.05 -19.66
C ARG A 740 -28.05 62.09 -18.58
#